data_f5a3710a916f953af4e322046f34f589
#
_entry.id   f5a3710a916f953af4e322046f34f589
#
_cell.length_a   1.000
_cell.length_b   1.000
_cell.length_c   1.000
_cell.angle_alpha   90.00
_cell.angle_beta   90.00
_cell.angle_gamma   90.00
#
_symmetry.space_group_name_H-M   'P 1'
#
loop_
_entity.id
_entity.type
_entity.pdbx_description
1 polymer ?
#
loop_
_entity_poly.entity_id
_entity_poly.type
_entity_poly.pdbx_seq_one_letter_code
_entity_poly.pdbx_strand_id
1 'polypeptide(L)'
;MTFENNSQDLTHIDPDDLDNNTSGNPSMHDVLAARLHRRHVLKGGVGAITMASLGTLGLTACATGPGASSEPVLGFKAVGKATTDRVTVPEGYTATVLYATGDSIDPTVPEYKNDGTDGNFAKRAGDHHDGIHFFGLTAAGAPSYTSNERALLVMNHENISGTSRFMHVNGQTANTGAGPRPEGESLKEIEAHGVSVIELAKTSGKFGMVKASGFNRRITAATPMELAGPARGSAFVKTRYSTNGTQTRGTINNCGNGYTPWGTYLTAEENWAGYFTRGQDAAVRSPKENAALLRNGIRPGTTGVNRWTTTVAADAASTAFSRWDCTATSAQPADGTDDFRNAANTFGYIVEIDPYNATSTPAKRTALGRRANEGAWPSLAIAGRPLAFYMGCDSRGEYVYKFVSKKLWQAADANRADRMNVGAEYMDEGTIYAARFNPDGTGTWVKLDMSNPDVAAGVPVSAQNPAGYKFDGVADICVNTRLAADAAKATRMDRPEWTAVNPKNGEIYITMTENPDRGNTTTVSGNNFMNPDVDAANPRYWLDSKEITSQNAARVPAQKGNVNGHIMRLRETSDNAGAESFKWDIFLFGAQAVADAGIDNVNWQQNVNLSNLSPMNDLSKPDGCWFSKASGVLWIQTDDNTFTDQSNAMLLAAVPGNYGDGGVRTVVNKANGSPNAAVTADKTVTTYAGKPMTDTTFKRFLTAPLGAEVTGVAESPDGKALFVNIQHPGENTTSAGFTAKIFESNWPGNGSGVPAYGPGGASARPRSATIVITKNDGGVIGL
;
A
#
# COMPACT_ATOMS: atom_id res chain seq x y z
N MET A 1 23.02 7.64 -31.66
CA MET A 1 22.77 8.59 -30.56
C MET A 1 23.10 7.84 -29.29
N THR A 2 24.22 8.18 -28.71
CA THR A 2 24.71 7.61 -27.45
C THR A 2 23.83 8.13 -26.33
N PHE A 3 23.18 7.22 -25.63
CA PHE A 3 22.49 7.55 -24.37
C PHE A 3 23.57 7.81 -23.32
N GLU A 4 23.75 9.06 -22.94
CA GLU A 4 24.50 9.40 -21.75
C GLU A 4 23.75 8.79 -20.54
N ASN A 5 24.42 7.86 -19.89
CA ASN A 5 24.04 7.39 -18.55
C ASN A 5 24.21 8.57 -17.58
N ASN A 6 23.16 9.34 -17.37
CA ASN A 6 23.04 10.10 -16.14
C ASN A 6 22.77 9.09 -15.03
N SER A 7 23.84 8.69 -14.36
CA SER A 7 23.75 8.06 -13.05
C SER A 7 23.29 9.13 -12.06
N GLN A 8 22.01 9.49 -12.10
CA GLN A 8 21.38 10.13 -10.95
C GLN A 8 21.43 9.12 -9.82
N ASP A 9 21.86 9.59 -8.69
CA ASP A 9 21.94 8.84 -7.44
C ASP A 9 20.53 8.29 -7.12
N LEU A 10 20.29 7.03 -7.47
CA LEU A 10 19.00 6.34 -7.30
C LEU A 10 18.65 6.13 -5.82
N THR A 11 19.43 6.70 -4.90
CA THR A 11 19.23 6.59 -3.45
C THR A 11 18.07 7.43 -2.93
N HIS A 12 17.39 8.19 -3.77
CA HIS A 12 16.26 9.05 -3.39
C HIS A 12 15.02 8.89 -4.28
N ILE A 13 14.96 7.86 -5.09
CA ILE A 13 13.71 7.50 -5.76
C ILE A 13 13.03 6.51 -4.84
N ASP A 14 11.92 6.93 -4.24
CA ASP A 14 10.94 6.05 -3.61
C ASP A 14 10.67 4.89 -4.61
N PRO A 15 10.98 3.63 -4.25
CA PRO A 15 10.74 2.51 -5.16
C PRO A 15 9.27 2.38 -5.56
N ASP A 16 8.38 3.02 -4.81
CA ASP A 16 6.94 3.06 -5.02
C ASP A 16 6.53 4.09 -6.09
N ASP A 17 7.46 4.94 -6.50
CA ASP A 17 7.25 6.04 -7.44
C ASP A 17 7.42 5.63 -8.93
N LEU A 18 7.24 4.34 -9.23
CA LEU A 18 7.36 3.83 -10.60
C LEU A 18 6.07 4.10 -11.40
N ASP A 19 6.07 5.20 -12.14
CA ASP A 19 5.04 5.50 -13.13
C ASP A 19 4.98 4.43 -14.23
N ASN A 20 4.02 3.54 -14.19
CA ASN A 20 3.86 2.49 -15.18
C ASN A 20 2.46 2.42 -15.83
N ASN A 21 1.52 3.27 -15.44
CA ASN A 21 0.23 3.34 -16.09
C ASN A 21 0.32 4.10 -17.43
N THR A 22 0.41 3.37 -18.53
CA THR A 22 0.45 3.89 -19.90
C THR A 22 -0.93 3.97 -20.56
N SER A 23 -2.02 3.77 -19.82
CA SER A 23 -3.36 3.86 -20.38
C SER A 23 -3.68 5.28 -20.80
N GLY A 24 -4.24 5.45 -22.00
CA GLY A 24 -4.79 6.73 -22.46
C GLY A 24 -6.22 6.97 -21.93
N ASN A 25 -6.59 6.40 -20.77
CA ASN A 25 -7.92 6.57 -20.23
C ASN A 25 -8.21 8.04 -20.01
N PRO A 26 -9.21 8.63 -20.70
CA PRO A 26 -9.52 10.04 -20.58
C PRO A 26 -9.98 10.37 -19.16
N SER A 27 -9.70 11.58 -18.73
CA SER A 27 -10.34 12.08 -17.52
C SER A 27 -11.87 12.07 -17.70
N MET A 28 -12.61 11.93 -16.62
CA MET A 28 -14.09 11.92 -16.70
C MET A 28 -14.63 13.21 -17.36
N HIS A 29 -13.89 14.30 -17.28
CA HIS A 29 -14.20 15.55 -17.96
C HIS A 29 -14.21 15.40 -19.50
N ASP A 30 -13.25 14.68 -20.08
CA ASP A 30 -13.16 14.45 -21.52
C ASP A 30 -14.28 13.53 -22.03
N VAL A 31 -14.68 12.54 -21.23
CA VAL A 31 -15.81 11.65 -21.51
C VAL A 31 -17.13 12.43 -21.48
N LEU A 32 -17.31 13.36 -20.55
CA LEU A 32 -18.49 14.23 -20.47
C LEU A 32 -18.51 15.24 -21.60
N ALA A 33 -17.39 15.87 -21.94
CA ALA A 33 -17.28 16.80 -23.05
C ALA A 33 -17.64 16.10 -24.38
N ALA A 34 -17.16 14.88 -24.60
CA ALA A 34 -17.50 14.07 -25.77
C ALA A 34 -19.00 13.69 -25.82
N ARG A 35 -19.62 13.41 -24.65
CA ARG A 35 -21.07 13.12 -24.56
C ARG A 35 -21.93 14.37 -24.73
N LEU A 36 -21.50 15.51 -24.23
CA LEU A 36 -22.20 16.79 -24.39
C LEU A 36 -22.12 17.27 -25.84
N HIS A 37 -20.98 17.12 -26.53
CA HIS A 37 -20.85 17.42 -27.95
C HIS A 37 -21.78 16.54 -28.82
N ARG A 38 -21.90 15.26 -28.52
CA ARG A 38 -22.85 14.38 -29.24
C ARG A 38 -24.31 14.71 -28.98
N ARG A 39 -24.68 15.28 -27.80
CA ARG A 39 -26.04 15.72 -27.50
C ARG A 39 -26.39 17.06 -28.13
N HIS A 40 -25.43 17.95 -28.35
CA HIS A 40 -25.67 19.22 -29.02
C HIS A 40 -25.92 19.09 -30.54
N VAL A 41 -25.46 18.02 -31.17
CA VAL A 41 -25.74 17.74 -32.58
C VAL A 41 -27.15 17.18 -32.82
N LEU A 42 -27.86 16.73 -31.77
CA LEU A 42 -29.16 16.07 -31.89
C LEU A 42 -30.33 16.86 -31.29
N LYS A 43 -30.15 18.10 -30.77
CA LYS A 43 -31.24 18.93 -30.25
C LYS A 43 -31.11 20.39 -30.64
N GLY A 44 -31.32 20.68 -31.91
CA GLY A 44 -31.96 21.96 -32.32
C GLY A 44 -33.46 21.80 -32.13
N GLY A 45 -34.03 22.36 -31.04
CA GLY A 45 -35.49 22.38 -30.88
C GLY A 45 -35.96 22.42 -29.44
N VAL A 46 -36.21 23.65 -28.98
CA VAL A 46 -37.28 24.07 -28.06
C VAL A 46 -37.55 23.35 -26.73
N GLY A 47 -37.57 24.13 -25.65
CA GLY A 47 -38.40 23.85 -24.49
C GLY A 47 -37.84 24.31 -23.15
N ALA A 48 -38.05 25.53 -22.78
CA ALA A 48 -37.97 26.01 -21.39
C ALA A 48 -39.07 25.34 -20.56
N ILE A 49 -38.73 24.77 -19.41
CA ILE A 49 -39.68 24.46 -18.34
C ILE A 49 -39.08 24.82 -17.00
N THR A 50 -39.77 25.71 -16.37
CA THR A 50 -39.81 26.29 -15.06
C THR A 50 -39.44 25.40 -13.89
N MET A 51 -38.70 25.96 -12.95
CA MET A 51 -38.63 25.56 -11.56
C MET A 51 -40.00 25.70 -10.88
N ALA A 52 -40.39 24.67 -10.19
CA ALA A 52 -41.47 24.76 -9.19
C ALA A 52 -40.94 24.20 -7.85
N SER A 53 -40.96 25.06 -6.88
CA SER A 53 -40.77 24.86 -5.48
C SER A 53 -41.92 24.04 -4.87
N LEU A 54 -41.60 23.05 -4.03
CA LEU A 54 -42.50 22.41 -3.05
C LEU A 54 -41.62 21.97 -1.89
N GLY A 55 -41.68 22.59 -0.74
CA GLY A 55 -42.76 22.55 0.18
C GLY A 55 -42.44 21.54 1.27
N THR A 56 -41.97 22.03 2.42
CA THR A 56 -41.76 21.33 3.70
C THR A 56 -42.99 20.53 4.13
N LEU A 57 -42.80 19.24 4.44
CA LEU A 57 -43.63 18.53 5.41
C LEU A 57 -42.73 17.71 6.31
N GLY A 58 -42.69 18.11 7.57
CA GLY A 58 -42.04 17.38 8.63
C GLY A 58 -42.78 16.07 8.94
N LEU A 59 -42.02 15.02 9.12
CA LEU A 59 -42.42 13.83 9.84
C LEU A 59 -41.36 13.51 10.88
N THR A 60 -41.61 13.96 12.09
CA THR A 60 -41.00 13.41 13.30
C THR A 60 -41.46 11.98 13.45
N ALA A 61 -40.59 11.05 13.15
CA ALA A 61 -40.74 9.66 13.62
C ALA A 61 -39.66 9.41 14.66
N CYS A 62 -40.03 9.45 15.92
CA CYS A 62 -39.24 8.88 17.01
C CYS A 62 -39.11 7.38 16.77
N ALA A 63 -37.96 6.93 16.34
CA ALA A 63 -37.52 5.55 16.45
C ALA A 63 -36.49 5.50 17.58
N THR A 64 -36.95 5.13 18.77
CA THR A 64 -36.08 4.66 19.86
C THR A 64 -35.60 3.28 19.50
N GLY A 65 -34.47 3.20 18.78
CA GLY A 65 -33.69 1.97 18.62
C GLY A 65 -32.56 1.95 19.67
N PRO A 66 -32.05 0.78 20.08
CA PRO A 66 -31.09 0.67 21.17
C PRO A 66 -29.75 1.30 20.78
N GLY A 67 -29.33 2.30 21.59
CA GLY A 67 -27.96 2.77 21.72
C GLY A 67 -27.22 3.17 20.46
N ALA A 68 -27.40 4.40 19.98
CA ALA A 68 -26.38 5.03 19.15
C ALA A 68 -25.09 5.11 19.99
N SER A 69 -24.10 4.28 19.69
CA SER A 69 -22.77 4.41 20.30
C SER A 69 -22.23 5.78 19.95
N SER A 70 -21.98 6.62 20.94
CA SER A 70 -21.36 7.93 20.77
C SER A 70 -20.08 7.79 19.96
N GLU A 71 -19.80 8.77 19.10
CA GLU A 71 -18.49 8.85 18.42
C GLU A 71 -17.36 8.82 19.47
N PRO A 72 -16.18 8.23 19.13
CA PRO A 72 -15.05 8.21 20.04
C PRO A 72 -14.60 9.64 20.37
N VAL A 73 -14.18 9.85 21.61
CA VAL A 73 -13.56 11.11 22.05
C VAL A 73 -12.06 10.88 22.20
N LEU A 74 -11.25 11.61 21.42
CA LEU A 74 -9.79 11.50 21.49
C LEU A 74 -9.28 12.09 22.80
N GLY A 75 -8.99 11.23 23.80
CA GLY A 75 -8.70 11.58 25.20
C GLY A 75 -7.22 11.91 25.47
N PHE A 76 -6.41 12.25 24.48
CA PHE A 76 -5.00 12.57 24.62
C PHE A 76 -4.67 13.98 24.11
N LYS A 77 -3.55 14.53 24.60
CA LYS A 77 -2.96 15.76 24.06
C LYS A 77 -2.17 15.44 22.80
N ALA A 78 -2.43 16.16 21.72
CA ALA A 78 -1.72 15.95 20.46
C ALA A 78 -0.21 16.16 20.62
N VAL A 79 0.59 15.34 19.92
CA VAL A 79 2.04 15.48 19.78
C VAL A 79 2.34 16.60 18.79
N GLY A 80 3.32 17.45 19.10
CA GLY A 80 3.83 18.48 18.19
C GLY A 80 4.60 17.88 17.01
N LYS A 81 4.75 18.64 15.92
CA LYS A 81 5.70 18.31 14.86
C LYS A 81 7.13 18.23 15.38
N ALA A 82 7.94 17.31 14.89
CA ALA A 82 9.33 17.13 15.30
C ALA A 82 10.18 16.54 14.16
N THR A 83 11.41 17.02 14.05
CA THR A 83 12.45 16.53 13.13
C THR A 83 13.62 15.92 13.91
N THR A 84 13.32 15.24 15.02
CA THR A 84 14.31 14.65 15.93
C THR A 84 14.40 13.15 15.72
N ASP A 85 15.59 12.56 15.88
CA ASP A 85 15.79 11.10 15.83
C ASP A 85 15.18 10.40 17.04
N ARG A 86 13.84 10.37 17.10
CA ARG A 86 13.09 9.96 18.28
C ARG A 86 11.67 9.52 17.94
N VAL A 87 11.19 8.46 18.58
CA VAL A 87 9.76 8.20 18.71
C VAL A 87 9.17 9.10 19.78
N THR A 88 8.14 9.87 19.47
CA THR A 88 7.42 10.70 20.44
C THR A 88 5.95 10.29 20.48
N VAL A 89 5.45 9.96 21.67
CA VAL A 89 4.03 9.63 21.93
C VAL A 89 3.43 10.64 22.93
N PRO A 90 2.09 10.73 23.07
CA PRO A 90 1.47 11.67 24.00
C PRO A 90 1.90 11.47 25.45
N GLU A 91 1.80 12.52 26.25
CA GLU A 91 1.91 12.42 27.70
C GLU A 91 0.94 11.38 28.27
N GLY A 92 1.40 10.55 29.19
CA GLY A 92 0.59 9.45 29.75
C GLY A 92 0.67 8.15 28.95
N TYR A 93 1.48 8.09 27.90
CA TYR A 93 1.72 6.88 27.12
C TYR A 93 3.19 6.45 27.21
N THR A 94 3.42 5.14 27.05
CA THR A 94 4.76 4.54 27.01
C THR A 94 4.90 3.68 25.78
N ALA A 95 6.00 3.89 25.03
CA ALA A 95 6.39 3.06 23.90
C ALA A 95 7.59 2.18 24.25
N THR A 96 7.60 0.93 23.82
CA THR A 96 8.72 -0.02 23.98
C THR A 96 8.90 -0.81 22.71
N VAL A 97 10.16 -1.09 22.34
CA VAL A 97 10.46 -1.98 21.20
C VAL A 97 10.14 -3.41 21.61
N LEU A 98 9.37 -4.09 20.75
CA LEU A 98 9.02 -5.51 20.90
C LEU A 98 9.95 -6.41 20.08
N TYR A 99 10.27 -5.96 18.86
CA TYR A 99 10.85 -6.79 17.83
C TYR A 99 11.47 -5.89 16.75
N ALA A 100 12.68 -6.18 16.30
CA ALA A 100 13.39 -5.34 15.33
C ALA A 100 14.15 -6.19 14.30
N THR A 101 14.45 -5.62 13.13
CA THR A 101 15.24 -6.24 12.06
C THR A 101 16.42 -7.04 12.62
N GLY A 102 16.55 -8.28 12.22
CA GLY A 102 17.64 -9.17 12.63
C GLY A 102 17.40 -9.92 13.95
N ASP A 103 16.39 -9.58 14.75
CA ASP A 103 16.06 -10.33 15.97
C ASP A 103 15.76 -11.79 15.65
N SER A 104 16.35 -12.68 16.42
CA SER A 104 16.13 -14.12 16.27
C SER A 104 14.72 -14.52 16.72
N ILE A 105 14.01 -15.26 15.88
CA ILE A 105 12.73 -15.91 16.22
C ILE A 105 12.89 -17.37 16.60
N ASP A 106 14.13 -17.88 16.56
CA ASP A 106 14.51 -19.26 16.82
C ASP A 106 15.63 -19.28 17.89
N PRO A 107 15.49 -20.02 19.00
CA PRO A 107 16.47 -20.02 20.08
C PRO A 107 17.83 -20.64 19.68
N THR A 108 17.92 -21.32 18.53
CA THR A 108 19.17 -21.90 18.03
C THR A 108 20.02 -20.88 17.26
N VAL A 109 19.49 -19.72 16.95
CA VAL A 109 20.19 -18.66 16.21
C VAL A 109 20.74 -17.62 17.21
N PRO A 110 22.04 -17.28 17.12
CA PRO A 110 22.65 -16.29 18.02
C PRO A 110 21.94 -14.94 18.00
N GLU A 111 22.08 -14.16 19.08
CA GLU A 111 21.58 -12.79 19.13
C GLU A 111 22.20 -11.93 18.00
N TYR A 112 21.45 -10.97 17.52
CA TYR A 112 21.84 -10.09 16.42
C TYR A 112 22.95 -9.14 16.85
N LYS A 113 24.04 -9.03 16.08
CA LYS A 113 25.18 -8.18 16.39
C LYS A 113 25.03 -6.75 15.85
N ASN A 114 24.21 -6.57 14.81
CA ASN A 114 23.99 -5.31 14.12
C ASN A 114 25.27 -4.68 13.51
N ASP A 115 26.23 -5.53 13.09
CA ASP A 115 27.50 -5.11 12.49
C ASP A 115 27.65 -5.53 11.01
N GLY A 116 26.62 -6.18 10.47
CA GLY A 116 26.57 -6.70 9.09
C GLY A 116 27.14 -8.10 8.92
N THR A 117 27.69 -8.73 9.97
CA THR A 117 28.22 -10.11 9.91
C THR A 117 27.15 -11.17 10.09
N ASP A 118 25.96 -10.79 10.58
CA ASP A 118 24.87 -11.71 10.85
C ASP A 118 24.31 -12.36 9.57
N GLY A 119 23.95 -13.62 9.67
CA GLY A 119 23.26 -14.41 8.65
C GLY A 119 21.99 -15.05 9.19
N ASN A 120 21.46 -16.08 8.47
CA ASN A 120 20.27 -16.84 8.84
C ASN A 120 19.00 -15.99 8.95
N PHE A 121 18.77 -15.09 7.99
CA PHE A 121 17.55 -14.26 7.96
C PHE A 121 16.28 -15.08 7.72
N ALA A 122 16.39 -16.34 7.27
CA ALA A 122 15.28 -17.29 7.29
C ALA A 122 14.76 -17.61 8.72
N LYS A 123 15.50 -17.20 9.78
CA LYS A 123 15.15 -17.40 11.19
C LYS A 123 15.27 -16.11 12.02
N ARG A 124 15.27 -14.96 11.36
CA ARG A 124 15.34 -13.64 11.97
C ARG A 124 14.23 -12.75 11.47
N ALA A 125 13.92 -11.69 12.19
CA ALA A 125 13.13 -10.59 11.66
C ALA A 125 13.74 -10.08 10.35
N GLY A 126 12.93 -9.91 9.33
CA GLY A 126 13.31 -9.22 8.10
C GLY A 126 13.47 -7.72 8.32
N ASP A 127 13.71 -7.00 7.22
CA ASP A 127 13.77 -5.54 7.25
C ASP A 127 12.43 -4.91 6.86
N HIS A 128 12.33 -3.59 6.88
CA HIS A 128 11.13 -2.82 6.53
C HIS A 128 9.85 -3.44 7.11
N HIS A 129 9.68 -3.30 8.45
CA HIS A 129 8.49 -3.76 9.15
C HIS A 129 7.28 -2.99 8.66
N ASP A 130 6.24 -3.70 8.19
CA ASP A 130 5.10 -3.11 7.53
C ASP A 130 3.77 -3.72 8.00
N GLY A 131 2.82 -4.05 7.11
CA GLY A 131 1.52 -4.58 7.49
C GLY A 131 1.57 -5.60 8.62
N ILE A 132 0.68 -5.48 9.61
CA ILE A 132 0.72 -6.25 10.86
C ILE A 132 -0.68 -6.64 11.32
N HIS A 133 -0.83 -7.82 11.94
CA HIS A 133 -2.10 -8.20 12.57
C HIS A 133 -1.88 -9.08 13.81
N PHE A 134 -2.75 -8.87 14.79
CA PHE A 134 -2.75 -9.59 16.08
C PHE A 134 -3.79 -10.72 16.04
N PHE A 135 -3.33 -11.98 16.16
CA PHE A 135 -4.16 -13.18 16.19
C PHE A 135 -4.11 -13.80 17.58
N GLY A 136 -5.15 -13.58 18.39
CA GLY A 136 -5.18 -14.06 19.77
C GLY A 136 -5.12 -15.59 19.90
N LEU A 137 -4.50 -16.06 20.99
CA LEU A 137 -4.40 -17.46 21.39
C LEU A 137 -4.97 -17.66 22.79
N THR A 138 -5.66 -18.78 23.00
CA THR A 138 -5.97 -19.26 24.35
C THR A 138 -4.69 -19.72 25.06
N ALA A 139 -4.74 -19.95 26.35
CA ALA A 139 -3.63 -20.54 27.11
C ALA A 139 -3.17 -21.90 26.52
N ALA A 140 -4.09 -22.66 25.93
CA ALA A 140 -3.80 -23.95 25.29
C ALA A 140 -3.27 -23.83 23.84
N GLY A 141 -3.13 -22.60 23.30
CA GLY A 141 -2.64 -22.37 21.94
C GLY A 141 -3.71 -22.47 20.84
N ALA A 142 -4.99 -22.55 21.19
CA ALA A 142 -6.07 -22.49 20.21
C ALA A 142 -6.42 -21.04 19.86
N PRO A 143 -6.97 -20.76 18.65
CA PRO A 143 -7.43 -19.43 18.26
C PRO A 143 -8.41 -18.79 19.25
N SER A 144 -8.26 -17.49 19.49
CA SER A 144 -9.14 -16.73 20.37
C SER A 144 -9.23 -15.27 19.91
N TYR A 145 -10.44 -14.82 19.60
CA TYR A 145 -10.68 -13.43 19.20
C TYR A 145 -10.74 -12.44 20.38
N THR A 146 -10.59 -12.93 21.62
CA THR A 146 -10.73 -12.12 22.86
C THR A 146 -9.52 -12.20 23.78
N SER A 147 -8.49 -12.97 23.42
CA SER A 147 -7.29 -13.10 24.25
C SER A 147 -6.43 -11.84 24.18
N ASN A 148 -6.13 -11.28 25.35
CA ASN A 148 -5.24 -10.14 25.54
C ASN A 148 -3.89 -10.54 26.16
N GLU A 149 -3.65 -11.83 26.40
CA GLU A 149 -2.51 -12.34 27.14
C GLU A 149 -1.52 -13.10 26.26
N ARG A 150 -2.02 -13.74 25.18
CA ARG A 150 -1.22 -14.57 24.29
C ARG A 150 -1.74 -14.42 22.86
N ALA A 151 -0.85 -14.30 21.89
CA ALA A 151 -1.21 -14.10 20.49
C ALA A 151 -0.10 -14.57 19.54
N LEU A 152 -0.48 -14.69 18.26
CA LEU A 152 0.46 -14.65 17.14
C LEU A 152 0.44 -13.24 16.54
N LEU A 153 1.60 -12.64 16.41
CA LEU A 153 1.78 -11.42 15.66
C LEU A 153 2.31 -11.80 14.29
N VAL A 154 1.58 -11.42 13.26
CA VAL A 154 1.97 -11.64 11.87
C VAL A 154 2.33 -10.31 11.26
N MET A 155 3.48 -10.24 10.59
CA MET A 155 4.04 -8.96 10.15
C MET A 155 4.80 -9.11 8.84
N ASN A 156 4.60 -8.16 7.96
CA ASN A 156 5.32 -8.01 6.71
C ASN A 156 6.75 -7.51 6.92
N HIS A 157 7.62 -7.91 6.03
CA HIS A 157 8.97 -7.40 5.84
C HIS A 157 9.10 -7.05 4.36
N GLU A 158 8.82 -5.79 4.06
CA GLU A 158 8.55 -5.34 2.71
C GLU A 158 9.80 -5.37 1.83
N ASN A 159 10.81 -4.60 2.21
CA ASN A 159 11.93 -4.26 1.35
C ASN A 159 13.25 -4.27 2.14
N ILE A 160 14.33 -3.96 1.44
CA ILE A 160 15.68 -3.74 1.96
C ILE A 160 16.34 -2.52 1.30
N SER A 161 15.61 -1.74 0.49
CA SER A 161 16.15 -0.54 -0.17
C SER A 161 16.58 0.49 0.86
N GLY A 162 17.39 1.47 0.47
CA GLY A 162 17.90 2.50 1.39
C GLY A 162 18.73 1.95 2.57
N THR A 163 18.13 1.12 3.38
CA THR A 163 18.74 0.53 4.59
C THR A 163 19.50 -0.77 4.34
N SER A 164 19.43 -1.38 3.16
CA SER A 164 20.15 -2.63 2.82
C SER A 164 21.64 -2.58 3.13
N ARG A 165 22.25 -1.40 3.05
CA ARG A 165 23.66 -1.22 3.40
C ARG A 165 23.97 -1.57 4.86
N PHE A 166 23.00 -1.43 5.78
CA PHE A 166 23.17 -1.74 7.19
C PHE A 166 23.22 -3.26 7.47
N MET A 167 22.68 -4.06 6.57
CA MET A 167 22.71 -5.52 6.68
C MET A 167 24.08 -6.13 6.31
N HIS A 168 24.98 -5.36 5.70
CA HIS A 168 26.28 -5.82 5.21
C HIS A 168 27.43 -5.08 5.88
N VAL A 169 28.58 -5.74 6.02
CA VAL A 169 29.74 -5.13 6.73
C VAL A 169 30.17 -3.83 6.08
N ASN A 170 30.29 -3.82 4.76
CA ASN A 170 30.77 -2.68 3.96
C ASN A 170 29.69 -2.10 3.03
N GLY A 171 28.43 -2.36 3.34
CA GLY A 171 27.32 -2.02 2.46
C GLY A 171 27.07 -3.06 1.36
N GLN A 172 26.03 -2.84 0.58
CA GLN A 172 25.59 -3.75 -0.48
C GLN A 172 26.50 -3.66 -1.70
N THR A 173 27.01 -4.81 -2.20
CA THR A 173 27.89 -4.81 -3.39
C THR A 173 27.14 -4.57 -4.70
N ALA A 174 25.82 -4.63 -4.75
CA ALA A 174 25.04 -4.35 -5.96
C ALA A 174 25.34 -2.97 -6.55
N ASN A 175 25.57 -1.98 -5.70
CA ASN A 175 25.77 -0.58 -6.09
C ASN A 175 27.17 -0.28 -6.62
N THR A 176 28.11 -1.23 -6.50
CA THR A 176 29.50 -1.01 -6.97
C THR A 176 29.71 -1.30 -8.46
N GLY A 177 28.74 -1.98 -9.10
CA GLY A 177 28.82 -2.34 -10.53
C GLY A 177 29.89 -3.39 -10.88
N ALA A 178 30.67 -3.88 -9.90
CA ALA A 178 31.81 -4.76 -10.09
C ALA A 178 31.45 -6.24 -9.90
N GLY A 179 31.45 -7.00 -10.98
CA GLY A 179 31.39 -8.46 -10.96
C GLY A 179 30.08 -9.09 -10.43
N PRO A 180 30.06 -10.41 -10.23
CA PRO A 180 28.93 -11.10 -9.63
C PRO A 180 28.80 -10.76 -8.14
N ARG A 181 27.56 -10.72 -7.67
CA ARG A 181 27.27 -10.49 -6.25
C ARG A 181 27.67 -11.71 -5.39
N PRO A 182 28.16 -11.53 -4.15
CA PRO A 182 28.39 -12.61 -3.22
C PRO A 182 27.09 -13.37 -2.90
N GLU A 183 27.14 -14.71 -2.94
CA GLU A 183 25.95 -15.55 -2.66
C GLU A 183 25.36 -15.28 -1.28
N GLY A 184 26.19 -15.16 -0.25
CA GLY A 184 25.73 -14.91 1.12
C GLY A 184 25.01 -13.55 1.30
N GLU A 185 25.40 -12.53 0.53
CA GLU A 185 24.67 -11.24 0.53
C GLU A 185 23.30 -11.38 -0.12
N SER A 186 23.26 -11.96 -1.33
CA SER A 186 22.02 -12.14 -2.06
C SER A 186 21.01 -13.03 -1.32
N LEU A 187 21.48 -14.12 -0.69
CA LEU A 187 20.61 -14.94 0.14
C LEU A 187 20.07 -14.20 1.35
N LYS A 188 20.93 -13.43 2.05
CA LYS A 188 20.54 -12.62 3.19
C LYS A 188 19.42 -11.62 2.80
N GLU A 189 19.57 -10.96 1.66
CA GLU A 189 18.59 -10.02 1.15
C GLU A 189 17.26 -10.69 0.77
N ILE A 190 17.31 -11.81 0.04
CA ILE A 190 16.13 -12.60 -0.32
C ILE A 190 15.38 -13.07 0.94
N GLU A 191 16.12 -13.50 1.97
CA GLU A 191 15.54 -13.97 3.23
C GLU A 191 15.04 -12.83 4.13
N ALA A 192 15.52 -11.61 3.95
CA ALA A 192 15.08 -10.46 4.72
C ALA A 192 13.69 -9.97 4.33
N HIS A 193 13.21 -10.29 3.13
CA HIS A 193 11.86 -10.02 2.68
C HIS A 193 10.83 -11.04 3.19
N GLY A 194 9.57 -10.71 3.07
CA GLY A 194 8.43 -11.62 3.27
C GLY A 194 7.67 -11.37 4.56
N VAL A 195 7.33 -12.44 5.30
CA VAL A 195 6.46 -12.36 6.48
C VAL A 195 7.08 -13.11 7.65
N SER A 196 6.90 -12.59 8.88
CA SER A 196 7.15 -13.36 10.11
C SER A 196 5.83 -13.64 10.83
N VAL A 197 5.76 -14.85 11.41
CA VAL A 197 4.77 -15.23 12.42
C VAL A 197 5.53 -15.46 13.71
N ILE A 198 5.22 -14.69 14.76
CA ILE A 198 5.84 -14.84 16.07
C ILE A 198 4.79 -14.96 17.16
N GLU A 199 5.04 -15.78 18.15
CA GLU A 199 4.19 -15.87 19.31
C GLU A 199 4.59 -14.82 20.35
N LEU A 200 3.57 -14.13 20.86
CA LEU A 200 3.66 -13.19 21.97
C LEU A 200 2.96 -13.75 23.22
N ALA A 201 3.57 -13.48 24.37
CA ALA A 201 2.92 -13.69 25.67
C ALA A 201 3.13 -12.47 26.55
N LYS A 202 2.12 -12.15 27.38
CA LYS A 202 2.22 -11.08 28.36
C LYS A 202 2.81 -11.61 29.66
N THR A 203 3.88 -10.99 30.10
CA THR A 203 4.53 -11.28 31.39
C THR A 203 4.62 -9.98 32.18
N SER A 204 4.12 -9.97 33.40
CA SER A 204 4.06 -8.74 34.25
C SER A 204 3.45 -7.54 33.51
N GLY A 205 2.38 -7.78 32.75
CA GLY A 205 1.65 -6.75 32.01
C GLY A 205 2.29 -6.28 30.69
N LYS A 206 3.44 -6.83 30.30
CA LYS A 206 4.17 -6.46 29.06
C LYS A 206 4.22 -7.62 28.08
N PHE A 207 3.97 -7.34 26.81
CA PHE A 207 4.16 -8.33 25.74
C PHE A 207 5.65 -8.56 25.49
N GLY A 208 5.99 -9.84 25.26
CA GLY A 208 7.32 -10.29 24.84
C GLY A 208 7.20 -11.47 23.88
N MET A 209 8.20 -11.64 23.01
CA MET A 209 8.26 -12.76 22.07
C MET A 209 8.62 -14.07 22.78
N VAL A 210 7.88 -15.13 22.47
CA VAL A 210 8.17 -16.50 22.94
C VAL A 210 9.08 -17.19 21.91
N LYS A 211 10.40 -17.06 22.04
CA LYS A 211 11.37 -17.56 21.05
C LYS A 211 11.27 -19.07 20.78
N ALA A 212 10.94 -19.87 21.78
CA ALA A 212 10.83 -21.34 21.64
C ALA A 212 9.46 -21.84 21.16
N SER A 213 8.64 -20.94 20.59
CA SER A 213 7.32 -21.30 20.08
C SER A 213 7.38 -22.13 18.81
N GLY A 214 6.57 -23.19 18.73
CA GLY A 214 6.36 -23.96 17.50
C GLY A 214 5.58 -23.23 16.41
N PHE A 215 4.99 -22.05 16.70
CA PHE A 215 4.33 -21.20 15.72
C PHE A 215 5.30 -20.29 14.97
N ASN A 216 6.46 -19.98 15.57
CA ASN A 216 7.42 -19.05 14.99
C ASN A 216 7.96 -19.54 13.66
N ARG A 217 7.83 -18.72 12.63
CA ARG A 217 8.38 -19.01 11.30
C ARG A 217 8.54 -17.77 10.45
N ARG A 218 9.40 -17.88 9.44
CA ARG A 218 9.51 -16.95 8.35
C ARG A 218 8.91 -17.54 7.08
N ILE A 219 8.24 -16.69 6.35
CA ILE A 219 7.77 -16.93 4.99
C ILE A 219 8.50 -15.89 4.14
N THR A 220 9.49 -16.35 3.36
CA THR A 220 10.44 -15.47 2.67
C THR A 220 10.21 -15.53 1.17
N ALA A 221 10.95 -14.72 0.42
CA ALA A 221 10.94 -14.76 -1.03
C ALA A 221 11.37 -16.13 -1.61
N ALA A 222 11.92 -17.04 -0.81
CA ALA A 222 12.28 -18.39 -1.22
C ALA A 222 11.26 -19.47 -0.86
N THR A 223 10.25 -19.17 -0.04
CA THR A 223 9.29 -20.15 0.47
C THR A 223 8.41 -20.73 -0.63
N PRO A 224 8.23 -22.07 -0.74
CA PRO A 224 7.25 -22.66 -1.66
C PRO A 224 5.82 -22.23 -1.36
N MET A 225 5.06 -21.96 -2.40
CA MET A 225 3.67 -21.49 -2.32
C MET A 225 2.78 -22.12 -3.39
N GLU A 226 1.50 -22.28 -3.07
CA GLU A 226 0.49 -22.65 -4.04
C GLU A 226 0.05 -21.42 -4.87
N LEU A 227 -0.18 -21.63 -6.16
CA LEU A 227 -1.01 -20.75 -6.97
C LEU A 227 -2.46 -21.23 -6.88
N ALA A 228 -3.39 -20.36 -6.49
CA ALA A 228 -4.80 -20.69 -6.31
C ALA A 228 -5.68 -19.77 -7.17
N GLY A 229 -6.89 -20.20 -7.50
CA GLY A 229 -7.80 -19.43 -8.33
C GLY A 229 -7.53 -19.56 -9.85
N PRO A 230 -8.05 -18.63 -10.67
CA PRO A 230 -8.13 -18.81 -12.13
C PRO A 230 -6.79 -18.91 -12.87
N ALA A 231 -5.71 -18.32 -12.35
CA ALA A 231 -4.41 -18.40 -13.01
C ALA A 231 -3.71 -19.77 -12.79
N ARG A 232 -4.11 -20.55 -11.76
CA ARG A 232 -3.54 -21.86 -11.48
C ARG A 232 -3.60 -22.78 -12.71
N GLY A 233 -2.46 -23.33 -13.10
CA GLY A 233 -2.34 -24.26 -14.24
C GLY A 233 -2.43 -23.62 -15.63
N SER A 234 -2.66 -22.30 -15.71
CA SER A 234 -2.68 -21.61 -17.00
C SER A 234 -1.27 -21.46 -17.60
N ALA A 235 -1.19 -21.26 -18.91
CA ALA A 235 0.06 -21.03 -19.62
C ALA A 235 0.81 -19.78 -19.11
N PHE A 236 0.10 -18.81 -18.54
CA PHE A 236 0.68 -17.55 -18.05
C PHE A 236 1.63 -17.71 -16.88
N VAL A 237 1.50 -18.80 -16.10
CA VAL A 237 2.25 -19.01 -14.84
C VAL A 237 3.11 -20.26 -14.81
N LYS A 238 3.24 -20.95 -15.95
CA LYS A 238 4.18 -22.08 -16.09
C LYS A 238 5.61 -21.56 -16.08
N THR A 239 6.47 -22.23 -15.32
CA THR A 239 7.90 -21.93 -15.22
C THR A 239 8.70 -23.21 -15.14
N ARG A 240 10.01 -23.12 -15.30
CA ARG A 240 10.93 -24.26 -15.07
C ARG A 240 10.77 -24.85 -13.65
N TYR A 241 10.38 -24.07 -12.65
CA TYR A 241 10.11 -24.54 -11.29
C TYR A 241 8.79 -25.32 -11.19
N SER A 242 7.75 -24.87 -11.89
CA SER A 242 6.41 -25.47 -11.89
C SER A 242 5.89 -25.59 -13.31
N THR A 243 6.23 -26.70 -13.97
CA THR A 243 5.84 -26.94 -15.39
C THR A 243 4.34 -27.11 -15.60
N ASN A 244 3.61 -27.48 -14.54
CA ASN A 244 2.16 -27.53 -14.53
C ASN A 244 1.49 -26.19 -14.10
N GLY A 245 2.29 -25.17 -13.70
CA GLY A 245 1.77 -23.85 -13.30
C GLY A 245 0.94 -23.84 -12.03
N THR A 246 1.17 -24.78 -11.09
CA THR A 246 0.38 -24.89 -9.85
C THR A 246 1.09 -24.35 -8.63
N GLN A 247 2.39 -24.12 -8.70
CA GLN A 247 3.24 -23.70 -7.61
C GLN A 247 4.17 -22.56 -8.01
N THR A 248 4.64 -21.82 -7.02
CA THR A 248 5.68 -20.80 -7.14
C THR A 248 6.51 -20.75 -5.88
N ARG A 249 7.45 -19.83 -5.79
CA ARG A 249 8.22 -19.55 -4.59
C ARG A 249 8.14 -18.07 -4.26
N GLY A 250 8.04 -17.84 -2.98
CA GLY A 250 8.23 -16.52 -2.45
C GLY A 250 6.99 -15.73 -2.30
N THR A 251 7.14 -14.76 -1.49
CA THR A 251 6.45 -13.49 -1.49
C THR A 251 7.50 -12.43 -1.32
N ILE A 252 7.30 -11.30 -1.92
CA ILE A 252 8.30 -10.22 -1.94
C ILE A 252 7.62 -8.87 -1.98
N ASN A 253 8.29 -7.87 -1.43
CA ASN A 253 7.81 -6.51 -1.31
C ASN A 253 6.40 -6.51 -0.72
N ASN A 254 6.33 -7.02 0.51
CA ASN A 254 5.09 -7.22 1.24
C ASN A 254 4.75 -5.94 2.02
N CYS A 255 3.97 -5.06 1.42
CA CYS A 255 3.55 -3.80 2.00
C CYS A 255 2.30 -3.96 2.89
N GLY A 256 1.16 -3.45 2.48
CA GLY A 256 -0.06 -3.52 3.24
C GLY A 256 -0.57 -4.94 3.52
N ASN A 257 -1.50 -5.05 4.41
CA ASN A 257 -2.08 -6.33 4.82
C ASN A 257 -3.61 -6.34 4.78
N GLY A 258 -4.15 -7.44 5.19
CA GLY A 258 -5.54 -7.67 5.52
C GLY A 258 -5.67 -8.90 6.40
N TYR A 259 -6.88 -9.22 6.77
CA TYR A 259 -7.19 -10.45 7.46
C TYR A 259 -8.52 -11.01 6.97
N THR A 260 -8.82 -12.25 7.29
CA THR A 260 -10.08 -12.88 6.88
C THR A 260 -10.99 -13.14 8.07
N PRO A 261 -12.30 -13.19 7.86
CA PRO A 261 -13.25 -13.56 8.92
C PRO A 261 -13.03 -14.96 9.50
N TRP A 262 -12.29 -15.84 8.81
CA TRP A 262 -11.93 -17.19 9.29
C TRP A 262 -10.53 -17.26 9.91
N GLY A 263 -9.88 -16.11 10.12
CA GLY A 263 -8.65 -16.01 10.91
C GLY A 263 -7.36 -16.33 10.15
N THR A 264 -7.28 -16.05 8.85
CA THR A 264 -6.02 -16.03 8.11
C THR A 264 -5.51 -14.61 7.88
N TYR A 265 -4.20 -14.47 7.69
CA TYR A 265 -3.52 -13.23 7.32
C TYR A 265 -3.46 -13.12 5.80
N LEU A 266 -3.64 -11.90 5.31
CA LEU A 266 -3.45 -11.57 3.90
C LEU A 266 -2.29 -10.58 3.80
N THR A 267 -1.25 -10.94 3.05
CA THR A 267 -0.15 -10.03 2.72
C THR A 267 -0.20 -9.66 1.25
N ALA A 268 0.19 -8.45 0.94
CA ALA A 268 0.10 -7.87 -0.40
C ALA A 268 1.48 -7.76 -1.04
N GLU A 269 1.64 -8.23 -2.26
CA GLU A 269 2.87 -8.08 -3.05
C GLU A 269 2.76 -6.80 -3.88
N GLU A 270 3.57 -5.80 -3.58
CA GLU A 270 3.47 -4.46 -4.16
C GLU A 270 4.50 -4.22 -5.29
N ASN A 271 5.71 -3.80 -5.01
CA ASN A 271 6.73 -3.39 -6.01
C ASN A 271 7.55 -4.56 -6.59
N TRP A 272 6.97 -5.76 -6.64
CA TRP A 272 7.57 -7.00 -7.12
C TRP A 272 8.25 -6.90 -8.49
N ALA A 273 7.76 -6.03 -9.39
CA ALA A 273 8.26 -5.91 -10.76
C ALA A 273 9.72 -5.44 -10.80
N GLY A 274 10.12 -4.57 -9.87
CA GLY A 274 11.46 -4.02 -9.77
C GLY A 274 12.56 -5.05 -9.47
N TYR A 275 12.20 -6.21 -8.96
CA TYR A 275 13.18 -7.26 -8.63
C TYR A 275 13.62 -8.10 -9.83
N PHE A 276 12.88 -8.05 -10.95
CA PHE A 276 13.13 -8.87 -12.11
C PHE A 276 14.11 -8.23 -13.10
N THR A 277 15.06 -9.05 -13.55
CA THR A 277 15.88 -8.77 -14.74
C THR A 277 15.14 -9.25 -15.99
N ARG A 278 15.16 -8.44 -17.05
CA ARG A 278 14.69 -8.80 -18.38
C ARG A 278 15.71 -8.36 -19.42
N GLY A 279 16.31 -9.31 -20.13
CA GLY A 279 17.22 -9.05 -21.25
C GLY A 279 16.51 -8.47 -22.47
N GLN A 280 17.24 -8.34 -23.59
CA GLN A 280 16.72 -7.82 -24.87
C GLN A 280 15.94 -8.92 -25.63
N ASP A 281 14.82 -9.37 -25.08
CA ASP A 281 14.03 -10.51 -25.56
C ASP A 281 12.75 -10.12 -26.32
N ALA A 282 12.54 -8.83 -26.59
CA ALA A 282 11.28 -8.35 -27.19
C ALA A 282 10.96 -9.02 -28.53
N ALA A 283 11.97 -9.37 -29.34
CA ALA A 283 11.79 -10.06 -30.60
C ALA A 283 11.45 -11.55 -30.45
N VAL A 284 11.73 -12.13 -29.28
CA VAL A 284 11.46 -13.55 -28.98
C VAL A 284 10.04 -13.73 -28.44
N ARG A 285 9.52 -12.71 -27.75
CA ARG A 285 8.18 -12.71 -27.16
C ARG A 285 7.11 -12.29 -28.17
N SER A 286 5.89 -12.78 -27.96
CA SER A 286 4.74 -12.25 -28.67
C SER A 286 4.48 -10.77 -28.35
N PRO A 287 3.81 -10.03 -29.24
CA PRO A 287 3.38 -8.65 -28.91
C PRO A 287 2.54 -8.55 -27.65
N LYS A 288 1.70 -9.57 -27.37
CA LYS A 288 0.85 -9.67 -26.18
C LYS A 288 1.68 -9.79 -24.89
N GLU A 289 2.69 -10.67 -24.85
CA GLU A 289 3.60 -10.81 -23.70
C GLU A 289 4.39 -9.52 -23.45
N ASN A 290 4.86 -8.86 -24.52
CA ASN A 290 5.55 -7.59 -24.40
C ASN A 290 4.65 -6.49 -23.79
N ALA A 291 3.40 -6.38 -24.27
CA ALA A 291 2.44 -5.41 -23.72
C ALA A 291 2.14 -5.68 -22.24
N ALA A 292 1.95 -6.94 -21.85
CA ALA A 292 1.71 -7.35 -20.46
C ALA A 292 2.87 -6.98 -19.52
N LEU A 293 4.11 -7.24 -19.92
CA LEU A 293 5.30 -6.92 -19.12
C LEU A 293 5.53 -5.40 -19.04
N LEU A 294 5.39 -4.70 -20.17
CA LEU A 294 5.52 -3.24 -20.23
C LEU A 294 4.51 -2.55 -19.30
N ARG A 295 3.27 -3.02 -19.24
CA ARG A 295 2.22 -2.45 -18.38
C ARG A 295 2.54 -2.57 -16.88
N ASN A 296 3.42 -3.50 -16.51
CA ASN A 296 3.91 -3.69 -15.15
C ASN A 296 5.35 -3.15 -14.95
N GLY A 297 5.86 -2.32 -15.88
CA GLY A 297 7.17 -1.70 -15.75
C GLY A 297 8.37 -2.56 -16.15
N ILE A 298 8.17 -3.84 -16.52
CA ILE A 298 9.25 -4.77 -16.89
C ILE A 298 9.60 -4.59 -18.37
N ARG A 299 10.60 -3.75 -18.66
CA ARG A 299 11.03 -3.39 -20.03
C ARG A 299 12.19 -4.26 -20.51
N PRO A 300 12.34 -4.46 -21.82
CA PRO A 300 13.56 -5.07 -22.36
C PRO A 300 14.82 -4.30 -21.90
N GLY A 301 15.83 -5.03 -21.42
CA GLY A 301 17.07 -4.45 -20.89
C GLY A 301 16.98 -4.00 -19.42
N THR A 302 15.88 -4.28 -18.70
CA THR A 302 15.76 -3.97 -17.28
C THR A 302 16.65 -4.91 -16.46
N THR A 303 17.36 -4.35 -15.50
CA THR A 303 18.10 -5.11 -14.48
C THR A 303 17.36 -4.98 -13.14
N GLY A 304 17.13 -6.10 -12.44
CA GLY A 304 16.51 -6.08 -11.12
C GLY A 304 17.31 -5.23 -10.12
N VAL A 305 16.61 -4.49 -9.27
CA VAL A 305 17.19 -3.47 -8.35
C VAL A 305 18.32 -4.02 -7.48
N ASN A 306 18.21 -5.26 -7.01
CA ASN A 306 19.22 -5.91 -6.18
C ASN A 306 20.21 -6.76 -6.97
N ARG A 307 20.12 -6.84 -8.29
CA ARG A 307 21.02 -7.58 -9.18
C ARG A 307 21.28 -9.03 -8.74
N TRP A 308 20.29 -9.70 -8.13
CA TRP A 308 20.44 -11.08 -7.67
C TRP A 308 20.76 -12.06 -8.79
N THR A 309 20.34 -11.75 -10.01
CA THR A 309 20.66 -12.55 -11.22
C THR A 309 22.15 -12.63 -11.55
N THR A 310 22.95 -11.73 -11.00
CA THR A 310 24.43 -11.77 -11.20
C THR A 310 25.12 -12.71 -10.22
N THR A 311 24.43 -13.22 -9.22
CA THR A 311 24.98 -14.13 -8.22
C THR A 311 25.19 -15.52 -8.81
N VAL A 312 26.37 -16.08 -8.60
CA VAL A 312 26.69 -17.46 -8.95
C VAL A 312 26.45 -18.32 -7.71
N ALA A 313 25.48 -19.24 -7.78
CA ALA A 313 25.21 -20.18 -6.70
C ALA A 313 26.34 -21.21 -6.58
N ALA A 314 26.73 -21.56 -5.35
CA ALA A 314 27.67 -22.63 -5.08
C ALA A 314 27.12 -24.00 -5.55
N ASP A 315 25.81 -24.22 -5.39
CA ASP A 315 25.12 -25.37 -5.98
C ASP A 315 24.63 -24.99 -7.38
N ALA A 316 25.23 -25.55 -8.43
CA ALA A 316 24.89 -25.34 -9.81
C ALA A 316 23.44 -25.73 -10.17
N ALA A 317 22.80 -26.60 -9.38
CA ALA A 317 21.38 -26.97 -9.54
C ALA A 317 20.41 -25.93 -8.93
N SER A 318 20.94 -25.02 -8.12
CA SER A 318 20.13 -24.00 -7.45
C SER A 318 19.54 -23.00 -8.45
N THR A 319 18.26 -22.70 -8.27
CA THR A 319 17.57 -21.66 -9.02
C THR A 319 17.24 -20.44 -8.15
N ALA A 320 17.91 -20.29 -7.00
CA ALA A 320 17.63 -19.23 -6.04
C ALA A 320 17.77 -17.81 -6.65
N PHE A 321 18.71 -17.64 -7.58
CA PHE A 321 19.02 -16.37 -8.21
C PHE A 321 18.52 -16.28 -9.65
N SER A 322 18.70 -17.37 -10.45
CA SER A 322 18.30 -17.38 -11.88
C SER A 322 16.80 -17.20 -12.09
N ARG A 323 15.95 -17.53 -11.11
CA ARG A 323 14.49 -17.34 -11.18
C ARG A 323 14.05 -15.86 -11.26
N TRP A 324 14.92 -14.95 -10.90
CA TRP A 324 14.69 -13.51 -11.01
C TRP A 324 15.01 -12.94 -12.39
N ASP A 325 15.48 -13.80 -13.32
CA ASP A 325 15.67 -13.47 -14.72
C ASP A 325 14.47 -13.97 -15.53
N CYS A 326 13.58 -13.06 -15.89
CA CYS A 326 12.41 -13.38 -16.71
C CYS A 326 12.68 -13.28 -18.22
N THR A 327 13.93 -13.24 -18.66
CA THR A 327 14.29 -13.23 -20.08
C THR A 327 13.79 -14.50 -20.78
N ALA A 328 13.09 -14.35 -21.89
CA ALA A 328 12.72 -15.47 -22.75
C ALA A 328 13.94 -15.94 -23.55
N THR A 329 14.29 -17.22 -23.46
CA THR A 329 15.49 -17.79 -24.08
C THR A 329 15.24 -18.43 -25.45
N SER A 330 13.97 -18.73 -25.79
CA SER A 330 13.57 -19.33 -27.05
C SER A 330 12.29 -18.70 -27.61
N ALA A 331 12.16 -18.67 -28.94
CA ALA A 331 10.93 -18.24 -29.59
C ALA A 331 9.81 -19.27 -29.38
N GLN A 332 8.56 -18.82 -29.57
CA GLN A 332 7.39 -19.71 -29.55
C GLN A 332 7.59 -20.98 -30.41
N PRO A 333 7.06 -22.14 -29.97
CA PRO A 333 5.99 -22.30 -28.99
C PRO A 333 6.48 -22.67 -27.56
N ALA A 334 7.57 -22.13 -27.06
CA ALA A 334 7.97 -22.41 -25.68
C ALA A 334 6.86 -21.95 -24.70
N ASP A 335 6.39 -22.88 -23.88
CA ASP A 335 5.30 -22.63 -22.92
C ASP A 335 5.79 -22.12 -21.55
N GLY A 336 7.08 -21.73 -21.45
CA GLY A 336 7.71 -21.24 -20.24
C GLY A 336 8.18 -22.35 -19.28
N THR A 337 8.12 -23.62 -19.68
CA THR A 337 8.55 -24.75 -18.82
C THR A 337 10.06 -24.97 -18.82
N ASP A 338 10.78 -24.40 -19.76
CA ASP A 338 12.23 -24.50 -19.95
C ASP A 338 13.01 -23.33 -19.35
N ASP A 339 12.35 -22.21 -19.05
CA ASP A 339 12.97 -21.02 -18.47
C ASP A 339 12.09 -20.36 -17.37
N PHE A 340 12.42 -19.15 -16.98
CA PHE A 340 11.68 -18.36 -16.00
C PHE A 340 10.95 -17.16 -16.61
N ARG A 341 10.68 -17.17 -17.93
CA ARG A 341 10.00 -16.05 -18.64
C ARG A 341 8.68 -15.61 -18.00
N ASN A 342 7.97 -16.53 -17.35
CA ASN A 342 6.70 -16.29 -16.68
C ASN A 342 6.87 -16.12 -15.16
N ALA A 343 8.09 -16.13 -14.60
CA ALA A 343 8.29 -16.02 -13.16
C ALA A 343 7.67 -14.72 -12.60
N ALA A 344 7.83 -13.60 -13.30
CA ALA A 344 7.22 -12.34 -12.93
C ALA A 344 5.68 -12.39 -12.84
N ASN A 345 5.03 -13.27 -13.62
CA ASN A 345 3.58 -13.45 -13.59
C ASN A 345 3.09 -14.22 -12.36
N THR A 346 3.98 -14.77 -11.57
CA THR A 346 3.65 -15.47 -10.31
C THR A 346 3.74 -14.57 -9.08
N PHE A 347 4.01 -13.26 -9.26
CA PHE A 347 4.07 -12.23 -8.21
C PHE A 347 3.06 -11.11 -8.46
N GLY A 348 2.83 -10.29 -7.46
CA GLY A 348 1.86 -9.19 -7.52
C GLY A 348 0.46 -9.61 -7.10
N TYR A 349 0.34 -10.58 -6.20
CA TYR A 349 -0.93 -11.10 -5.69
C TYR A 349 -1.10 -10.86 -4.21
N ILE A 350 -2.32 -11.06 -3.73
CA ILE A 350 -2.61 -11.24 -2.31
C ILE A 350 -2.26 -12.68 -1.94
N VAL A 351 -1.46 -12.83 -0.88
CA VAL A 351 -1.00 -14.13 -0.36
C VAL A 351 -1.69 -14.42 0.97
N GLU A 352 -2.41 -15.54 1.04
CA GLU A 352 -3.06 -15.98 2.26
C GLU A 352 -2.14 -16.90 3.07
N ILE A 353 -2.09 -16.65 4.39
CA ILE A 353 -1.27 -17.39 5.35
C ILE A 353 -2.14 -17.77 6.55
N ASP A 354 -2.17 -19.06 6.94
CA ASP A 354 -2.77 -19.49 8.19
C ASP A 354 -1.75 -19.33 9.33
N PRO A 355 -1.91 -18.35 10.23
CA PRO A 355 -0.95 -18.12 11.31
C PRO A 355 -0.96 -19.25 12.35
N TYR A 356 -2.09 -19.91 12.52
CA TYR A 356 -2.29 -20.96 13.51
C TYR A 356 -1.77 -22.34 13.10
N ASN A 357 -1.42 -22.53 11.83
CA ASN A 357 -0.87 -23.79 11.32
C ASN A 357 0.50 -23.55 10.71
N ALA A 358 1.56 -23.83 11.49
CA ALA A 358 2.95 -23.62 11.07
C ALA A 358 3.38 -24.47 9.86
N THR A 359 2.66 -25.53 9.53
CA THR A 359 2.95 -26.43 8.41
C THR A 359 2.10 -26.17 7.17
N SER A 360 1.16 -25.21 7.23
CA SER A 360 0.33 -24.83 6.07
C SER A 360 1.18 -24.18 4.98
N THR A 361 0.91 -24.54 3.73
CA THR A 361 1.51 -23.88 2.56
C THR A 361 0.74 -22.58 2.28
N PRO A 362 1.40 -21.42 2.20
CA PRO A 362 0.76 -20.18 1.79
C PRO A 362 0.20 -20.26 0.37
N ALA A 363 -0.87 -19.53 0.07
CA ALA A 363 -1.53 -19.54 -1.23
C ALA A 363 -1.65 -18.14 -1.83
N LYS A 364 -1.21 -17.96 -3.07
CA LYS A 364 -1.45 -16.75 -3.85
C LYS A 364 -2.87 -16.82 -4.45
N ARG A 365 -3.76 -15.92 -4.00
CA ARG A 365 -5.17 -15.89 -4.39
C ARG A 365 -5.37 -15.10 -5.69
N THR A 366 -5.10 -15.75 -6.83
CA THR A 366 -5.02 -15.06 -8.13
C THR A 366 -6.33 -14.45 -8.61
N ALA A 367 -7.49 -14.90 -8.12
CA ALA A 367 -8.79 -14.29 -8.45
C ALA A 367 -8.92 -12.83 -7.96
N LEU A 368 -8.14 -12.42 -6.95
CA LEU A 368 -8.10 -11.04 -6.49
C LEU A 368 -7.34 -10.12 -7.46
N GLY A 369 -6.67 -10.67 -8.47
CA GLY A 369 -5.96 -9.94 -9.52
C GLY A 369 -4.51 -9.56 -9.17
N ARG A 370 -3.70 -9.36 -10.23
CA ARG A 370 -2.27 -9.03 -10.15
C ARG A 370 -2.02 -7.55 -10.40
N ARG A 371 -1.31 -6.88 -9.49
CA ARG A 371 -0.93 -5.46 -9.55
C ARG A 371 0.11 -5.14 -8.48
N ALA A 372 0.47 -3.89 -8.24
CA ALA A 372 1.12 -3.46 -7.00
C ALA A 372 0.05 -3.40 -5.90
N ASN A 373 -0.05 -4.45 -5.10
CA ASN A 373 -1.13 -4.57 -4.12
C ASN A 373 -0.80 -3.87 -2.81
N GLU A 374 -1.74 -3.00 -2.37
CA GLU A 374 -1.71 -2.33 -1.08
C GLU A 374 -2.78 -2.91 -0.13
N GLY A 375 -2.53 -4.10 0.37
CA GLY A 375 -3.46 -4.81 1.26
C GLY A 375 -4.71 -5.37 0.58
N ALA A 376 -5.52 -6.05 1.37
CA ALA A 376 -6.83 -6.55 0.98
C ALA A 376 -7.75 -6.58 2.20
N TRP A 377 -8.56 -5.54 2.38
CA TRP A 377 -9.39 -5.42 3.56
C TRP A 377 -10.81 -5.98 3.33
N PRO A 378 -11.31 -6.88 4.19
CA PRO A 378 -12.61 -7.50 4.01
C PRO A 378 -13.75 -6.52 4.33
N SER A 379 -14.86 -6.66 3.62
CA SER A 379 -16.15 -6.10 4.03
C SER A 379 -16.63 -6.68 5.37
N LEU A 380 -17.66 -6.08 5.95
CA LEU A 380 -18.34 -6.71 7.09
C LEU A 380 -18.86 -8.10 6.70
N ALA A 381 -18.56 -9.11 7.51
CA ALA A 381 -18.97 -10.50 7.29
C ALA A 381 -20.42 -10.73 7.76
N ILE A 382 -21.39 -10.49 6.87
CA ILE A 382 -22.82 -10.62 7.15
C ILE A 382 -23.32 -11.94 6.55
N ALA A 383 -23.85 -12.84 7.39
CA ALA A 383 -24.34 -14.14 6.95
C ALA A 383 -25.38 -14.02 5.82
N GLY A 384 -25.24 -14.84 4.79
CA GLY A 384 -26.10 -14.84 3.60
C GLY A 384 -25.80 -13.73 2.58
N ARG A 385 -24.76 -12.88 2.79
CA ARG A 385 -24.28 -11.89 1.84
C ARG A 385 -22.90 -12.28 1.29
N PRO A 386 -22.51 -11.83 0.09
CA PRO A 386 -21.15 -12.06 -0.39
C PRO A 386 -20.13 -11.27 0.45
N LEU A 387 -18.93 -11.81 0.60
CA LEU A 387 -17.80 -11.05 1.09
C LEU A 387 -17.19 -10.24 -0.06
N ALA A 388 -16.71 -9.03 0.24
CA ALA A 388 -15.86 -8.29 -0.65
C ALA A 388 -14.50 -8.02 0.00
N PHE A 389 -13.46 -7.83 -0.84
CA PHE A 389 -12.14 -7.37 -0.45
C PHE A 389 -11.82 -6.11 -1.24
N TYR A 390 -11.47 -5.04 -0.53
CA TYR A 390 -11.11 -3.75 -1.12
C TYR A 390 -9.60 -3.61 -1.14
N MET A 391 -9.05 -3.07 -2.23
CA MET A 391 -7.63 -3.08 -2.51
C MET A 391 -7.21 -1.83 -3.28
N GLY A 392 -6.07 -1.24 -2.91
CA GLY A 392 -5.37 -0.25 -3.70
C GLY A 392 -4.40 -0.88 -4.71
N CYS A 393 -3.97 -0.10 -5.68
CA CYS A 393 -2.84 -0.41 -6.55
C CYS A 393 -1.90 0.77 -6.54
N ASP A 394 -0.82 0.65 -5.78
CA ASP A 394 0.11 1.75 -5.65
C ASP A 394 0.91 1.98 -6.93
N SER A 395 0.66 3.08 -7.53
CA SER A 395 1.43 3.82 -8.54
C SER A 395 0.58 4.98 -9.03
N ARG A 396 1.19 6.04 -9.51
CA ARG A 396 0.51 7.22 -10.05
C ARG A 396 -0.43 6.86 -11.20
N GLY A 397 -1.68 7.26 -11.06
CA GLY A 397 -2.69 7.01 -12.07
C GLY A 397 -3.21 5.56 -12.11
N GLU A 398 -2.95 4.75 -11.12
CA GLU A 398 -3.52 3.41 -10.98
C GLU A 398 -4.90 3.44 -10.32
N TYR A 399 -5.45 2.30 -9.97
CA TYR A 399 -6.87 2.11 -9.75
C TYR A 399 -7.18 1.54 -8.37
N VAL A 400 -8.38 1.82 -7.89
CA VAL A 400 -9.00 1.13 -6.75
C VAL A 400 -9.77 -0.08 -7.25
N TYR A 401 -9.64 -1.20 -6.53
CA TYR A 401 -10.24 -2.48 -6.90
C TYR A 401 -11.13 -3.04 -5.78
N LYS A 402 -12.08 -3.87 -6.20
CA LYS A 402 -12.91 -4.69 -5.32
C LYS A 402 -13.01 -6.09 -5.89
N PHE A 403 -12.81 -7.10 -5.04
CA PHE A 403 -13.17 -8.48 -5.36
C PHE A 403 -14.41 -8.85 -4.57
N VAL A 404 -15.39 -9.52 -5.19
CA VAL A 404 -16.62 -10.01 -4.55
C VAL A 404 -16.67 -11.52 -4.69
N SER A 405 -16.75 -12.22 -3.55
CA SER A 405 -16.83 -13.69 -3.51
C SER A 405 -18.12 -14.21 -4.16
N LYS A 406 -18.03 -15.32 -4.87
CA LYS A 406 -19.20 -16.03 -5.41
C LYS A 406 -19.98 -16.72 -4.30
N LYS A 407 -19.28 -17.31 -3.32
CA LYS A 407 -19.90 -17.95 -2.15
C LYS A 407 -20.39 -16.87 -1.20
N LEU A 408 -21.64 -17.05 -0.70
CA LEU A 408 -22.20 -16.20 0.34
C LEU A 408 -21.63 -16.60 1.70
N TRP A 409 -21.35 -15.61 2.54
CA TRP A 409 -20.74 -15.82 3.86
C TRP A 409 -21.63 -16.71 4.76
N GLN A 410 -21.01 -17.72 5.34
CA GLN A 410 -21.61 -18.60 6.34
C GLN A 410 -20.91 -18.37 7.68
N ALA A 411 -21.64 -17.97 8.71
CA ALA A 411 -21.06 -17.65 10.02
C ALA A 411 -20.27 -18.82 10.64
N ALA A 412 -20.66 -20.07 10.34
CA ALA A 412 -19.95 -21.26 10.79
C ALA A 412 -18.52 -21.36 10.25
N ASP A 413 -18.23 -20.79 9.07
CA ASP A 413 -16.91 -20.86 8.43
C ASP A 413 -15.86 -20.05 9.21
N ALA A 414 -16.27 -19.10 10.06
CA ALA A 414 -15.36 -18.35 10.93
C ALA A 414 -14.52 -19.22 11.87
N ASN A 415 -15.03 -20.40 12.26
CA ASN A 415 -14.41 -21.25 13.26
C ASN A 415 -13.86 -22.58 12.68
N ARG A 416 -13.84 -22.74 11.37
CA ARG A 416 -13.31 -23.93 10.72
C ARG A 416 -11.79 -24.01 10.92
N ALA A 417 -11.30 -25.23 11.16
CA ALA A 417 -9.86 -25.49 11.33
C ALA A 417 -9.10 -25.55 10.00
N ASP A 418 -9.77 -25.91 8.90
CA ASP A 418 -9.23 -26.01 7.54
C ASP A 418 -9.25 -24.63 6.81
N ARG A 419 -8.67 -23.61 7.45
CA ARG A 419 -8.76 -22.19 7.05
C ARG A 419 -8.36 -21.93 5.62
N MET A 420 -7.31 -22.60 5.12
CA MET A 420 -6.85 -22.42 3.73
C MET A 420 -7.87 -22.94 2.72
N ASN A 421 -8.66 -23.98 3.07
CA ASN A 421 -9.79 -24.46 2.25
C ASN A 421 -10.95 -23.46 2.30
N VAL A 422 -11.25 -22.89 3.48
CA VAL A 422 -12.22 -21.79 3.58
C VAL A 422 -11.80 -20.63 2.67
N GLY A 423 -10.51 -20.26 2.69
CA GLY A 423 -9.94 -19.25 1.80
C GLY A 423 -10.20 -19.56 0.32
N ALA A 424 -9.99 -20.80 -0.11
CA ALA A 424 -10.28 -21.22 -1.48
C ALA A 424 -11.76 -21.04 -1.85
N GLU A 425 -12.67 -21.37 -0.93
CA GLU A 425 -14.12 -21.23 -1.17
C GLU A 425 -14.57 -19.77 -1.35
N TYR A 426 -13.90 -18.80 -0.72
CA TYR A 426 -14.27 -17.39 -0.76
C TYR A 426 -13.38 -16.51 -1.67
N MET A 427 -12.16 -16.92 -2.00
CA MET A 427 -11.20 -16.09 -2.72
C MET A 427 -10.71 -16.68 -4.05
N ASP A 428 -11.09 -17.93 -4.41
CA ASP A 428 -10.70 -18.51 -5.70
C ASP A 428 -11.77 -18.39 -6.78
N GLU A 429 -13.04 -18.15 -6.38
CA GLU A 429 -14.15 -17.89 -7.29
C GLU A 429 -14.91 -16.62 -6.89
N GLY A 430 -15.03 -15.69 -7.83
CA GLY A 430 -15.72 -14.41 -7.63
C GLY A 430 -15.54 -13.49 -8.81
N THR A 431 -15.88 -12.22 -8.61
CA THR A 431 -15.75 -11.18 -9.62
C THR A 431 -14.86 -10.07 -9.13
N ILE A 432 -13.87 -9.69 -9.92
CA ILE A 432 -13.05 -8.52 -9.67
C ILE A 432 -13.62 -7.30 -10.41
N TYR A 433 -13.53 -6.15 -9.77
CA TYR A 433 -14.02 -4.87 -10.26
C TYR A 433 -12.94 -3.80 -10.12
N ALA A 434 -13.01 -2.76 -10.97
CA ALA A 434 -12.28 -1.52 -10.78
C ALA A 434 -13.26 -0.35 -10.56
N ALA A 435 -12.87 0.62 -9.76
CA ALA A 435 -13.73 1.76 -9.43
C ALA A 435 -13.77 2.79 -10.58
N ARG A 436 -14.96 3.29 -10.85
CA ARG A 436 -15.19 4.50 -11.64
C ARG A 436 -15.91 5.52 -10.77
N PHE A 437 -15.23 6.62 -10.47
CA PHE A 437 -15.78 7.73 -9.69
C PHE A 437 -16.49 8.73 -10.61
N ASN A 438 -17.75 8.99 -10.34
CA ASN A 438 -18.55 9.93 -11.13
C ASN A 438 -18.50 11.34 -10.53
N PRO A 439 -18.60 12.40 -11.34
CA PRO A 439 -18.52 13.79 -10.88
C PRO A 439 -19.66 14.24 -9.95
N ASP A 440 -20.69 13.44 -9.81
CA ASP A 440 -21.87 13.70 -8.97
C ASP A 440 -21.79 13.06 -7.57
N GLY A 441 -20.63 12.54 -7.16
CA GLY A 441 -20.43 11.87 -5.87
C GLY A 441 -20.92 10.43 -5.84
N THR A 442 -21.36 9.88 -6.98
CA THR A 442 -21.63 8.45 -7.13
C THR A 442 -20.44 7.73 -7.75
N GLY A 443 -20.42 6.41 -7.68
CA GLY A 443 -19.42 5.58 -8.34
C GLY A 443 -20.01 4.27 -8.85
N THR A 444 -19.27 3.65 -9.75
CA THR A 444 -19.62 2.35 -10.33
C THR A 444 -18.45 1.40 -10.18
N TRP A 445 -18.71 0.21 -9.66
CA TRP A 445 -17.81 -0.92 -9.73
C TRP A 445 -17.93 -1.57 -11.11
N VAL A 446 -16.92 -1.35 -11.95
CA VAL A 446 -16.90 -1.86 -13.32
C VAL A 446 -16.32 -3.26 -13.35
N LYS A 447 -17.09 -4.25 -13.81
CA LYS A 447 -16.64 -5.65 -13.88
C LYS A 447 -15.42 -5.81 -14.78
N LEU A 448 -14.43 -6.54 -14.29
CA LEU A 448 -13.27 -6.95 -15.06
C LEU A 448 -13.45 -8.42 -15.51
N ASP A 449 -14.40 -8.66 -16.38
CA ASP A 449 -14.65 -9.96 -16.97
C ASP A 449 -15.08 -9.84 -18.44
N MET A 450 -15.16 -10.97 -19.14
CA MET A 450 -15.51 -11.01 -20.58
C MET A 450 -16.97 -10.65 -20.87
N SER A 451 -17.84 -10.55 -19.86
CA SER A 451 -19.21 -10.05 -20.03
C SER A 451 -19.28 -8.53 -20.18
N ASN A 452 -18.23 -7.83 -19.75
CA ASN A 452 -18.08 -6.40 -19.96
C ASN A 452 -17.61 -6.12 -21.39
N PRO A 453 -18.41 -5.42 -22.23
CA PRO A 453 -18.06 -5.18 -23.64
C PRO A 453 -16.73 -4.43 -23.83
N ASP A 454 -16.39 -3.52 -22.92
CA ASP A 454 -15.12 -2.78 -22.99
C ASP A 454 -13.92 -3.71 -22.71
N VAL A 455 -14.03 -4.60 -21.72
CA VAL A 455 -12.99 -5.62 -21.43
C VAL A 455 -12.90 -6.64 -22.57
N ALA A 456 -14.03 -7.13 -23.08
CA ALA A 456 -14.06 -8.05 -24.24
C ALA A 456 -13.47 -7.39 -25.49
N ALA A 457 -13.65 -6.08 -25.67
CA ALA A 457 -12.99 -5.33 -26.74
C ALA A 457 -11.48 -5.23 -26.54
N GLY A 458 -11.00 -5.26 -25.28
CA GLY A 458 -9.58 -5.17 -24.92
C GLY A 458 -9.05 -3.75 -24.96
N VAL A 459 -7.74 -3.60 -24.70
CA VAL A 459 -7.05 -2.31 -24.77
C VAL A 459 -6.75 -1.98 -26.24
N PRO A 460 -7.18 -0.83 -26.77
CA PRO A 460 -6.92 -0.47 -28.16
C PRO A 460 -5.43 -0.20 -28.42
N VAL A 461 -5.04 -0.27 -29.67
CA VAL A 461 -3.73 0.19 -30.14
C VAL A 461 -3.58 1.69 -29.86
N SER A 462 -2.46 2.08 -29.29
CA SER A 462 -2.11 3.48 -29.01
C SER A 462 -0.59 3.68 -29.14
N ALA A 463 -0.13 4.91 -29.06
CA ALA A 463 1.31 5.21 -29.02
C ALA A 463 2.00 4.55 -27.82
N GLN A 464 1.28 4.44 -26.69
CA GLN A 464 1.74 3.82 -25.44
C GLN A 464 1.60 2.30 -25.44
N ASN A 465 0.67 1.76 -26.21
CA ASN A 465 0.44 0.33 -26.39
C ASN A 465 0.26 0.00 -27.88
N PRO A 466 1.36 -0.05 -28.67
CA PRO A 466 1.29 -0.20 -30.12
C PRO A 466 0.76 -1.57 -30.60
N ALA A 467 0.71 -2.57 -29.72
CA ALA A 467 0.15 -3.88 -30.00
C ALA A 467 -1.35 -4.00 -29.66
N GLY A 468 -1.86 -3.09 -28.82
CA GLY A 468 -3.13 -3.31 -28.14
C GLY A 468 -3.07 -4.51 -27.19
N TYR A 469 -4.21 -4.91 -26.62
CA TYR A 469 -4.30 -6.12 -25.81
C TYR A 469 -5.68 -6.76 -25.90
N LYS A 470 -5.71 -8.08 -26.14
CA LYS A 470 -6.95 -8.88 -26.13
C LYS A 470 -6.85 -9.95 -25.06
N PHE A 471 -7.88 -10.07 -24.25
CA PHE A 471 -7.92 -11.06 -23.17
C PHE A 471 -8.39 -12.44 -23.70
N ASP A 472 -7.74 -13.51 -23.22
CA ASP A 472 -8.07 -14.89 -23.53
C ASP A 472 -9.09 -15.50 -22.54
N GLY A 473 -9.52 -14.74 -21.56
CA GLY A 473 -10.47 -15.19 -20.53
C GLY A 473 -10.05 -14.78 -19.12
N VAL A 474 -10.67 -15.40 -18.11
CA VAL A 474 -10.53 -14.99 -16.70
C VAL A 474 -9.10 -15.13 -16.16
N ALA A 475 -8.38 -16.17 -16.54
CA ALA A 475 -6.99 -16.36 -16.10
C ALA A 475 -6.09 -15.21 -16.59
N ASP A 476 -6.25 -14.80 -17.84
CA ASP A 476 -5.53 -13.67 -18.42
C ASP A 476 -5.88 -12.35 -17.72
N ILE A 477 -7.17 -12.11 -17.46
CA ILE A 477 -7.64 -10.91 -16.72
C ILE A 477 -7.03 -10.86 -15.32
N CYS A 478 -6.96 -11.99 -14.61
CA CYS A 478 -6.38 -12.06 -13.28
C CYS A 478 -4.85 -11.83 -13.29
N VAL A 479 -4.15 -12.27 -14.34
CA VAL A 479 -2.71 -12.04 -14.49
C VAL A 479 -2.42 -10.63 -15.01
N ASN A 480 -3.31 -10.04 -15.78
CA ASN A 480 -3.15 -8.73 -16.43
C ASN A 480 -4.25 -7.74 -15.99
N THR A 481 -4.51 -7.69 -14.69
CA THR A 481 -5.61 -6.94 -14.09
C THR A 481 -5.53 -5.43 -14.38
N ARG A 482 -4.32 -4.85 -14.40
CA ARG A 482 -4.12 -3.44 -14.78
C ARG A 482 -4.62 -3.16 -16.21
N LEU A 483 -4.28 -4.03 -17.18
CA LEU A 483 -4.78 -3.91 -18.55
C LEU A 483 -6.31 -4.08 -18.63
N ALA A 484 -6.91 -4.94 -17.79
CA ALA A 484 -8.35 -5.07 -17.73
C ALA A 484 -9.04 -3.80 -17.18
N ALA A 485 -8.43 -3.14 -16.20
CA ALA A 485 -8.92 -1.86 -15.68
C ALA A 485 -8.74 -0.71 -16.68
N ASP A 486 -7.63 -0.74 -17.49
CA ASP A 486 -7.44 0.17 -18.62
C ASP A 486 -8.57 0.02 -19.64
N ALA A 487 -8.86 -1.21 -20.06
CA ALA A 487 -9.95 -1.51 -20.98
C ALA A 487 -11.30 -1.09 -20.42
N ALA A 488 -11.56 -1.36 -19.14
CA ALA A 488 -12.79 -1.00 -18.43
C ALA A 488 -12.94 0.50 -18.19
N LYS A 489 -11.94 1.33 -18.51
CA LYS A 489 -11.94 2.79 -18.33
C LYS A 489 -12.21 3.19 -16.86
N ALA A 490 -11.52 2.53 -15.94
CA ALA A 490 -11.54 2.89 -14.52
C ALA A 490 -10.97 4.29 -14.29
N THR A 491 -11.31 4.92 -13.17
CA THR A 491 -10.78 6.26 -12.81
C THR A 491 -9.35 6.13 -12.32
N ARG A 492 -8.45 6.88 -12.94
CA ARG A 492 -7.03 6.95 -12.57
C ARG A 492 -6.86 7.81 -11.32
N MET A 493 -6.30 7.22 -10.26
CA MET A 493 -6.18 7.82 -8.94
C MET A 493 -4.74 8.25 -8.62
N ASP A 494 -4.56 8.91 -7.47
CA ASP A 494 -3.28 9.46 -7.01
C ASP A 494 -2.61 8.48 -6.03
N ARG A 495 -2.01 7.38 -6.54
CA ARG A 495 -1.41 6.30 -5.75
C ARG A 495 -2.40 5.76 -4.69
N PRO A 496 -3.34 4.89 -5.08
CA PRO A 496 -4.23 4.21 -4.12
C PRO A 496 -3.44 3.22 -3.26
N GLU A 497 -3.31 3.54 -1.99
CA GLU A 497 -2.58 2.75 -1.01
C GLU A 497 -3.51 1.83 -0.20
N TRP A 498 -3.39 1.89 1.13
CA TRP A 498 -4.15 1.03 2.03
C TRP A 498 -5.65 1.30 2.00
N THR A 499 -6.37 0.24 2.31
CA THR A 499 -7.82 0.29 2.50
C THR A 499 -8.18 -0.13 3.91
N ALA A 500 -9.20 0.49 4.48
CA ALA A 500 -9.77 0.09 5.76
C ALA A 500 -11.29 0.12 5.70
N VAL A 501 -11.96 -0.78 6.43
CA VAL A 501 -13.42 -0.83 6.52
C VAL A 501 -13.84 -0.50 7.94
N ASN A 502 -14.69 0.52 8.07
CA ASN A 502 -15.23 0.91 9.38
C ASN A 502 -16.04 -0.25 9.98
N PRO A 503 -15.63 -0.79 11.14
CA PRO A 503 -16.28 -1.97 11.73
C PRO A 503 -17.71 -1.70 12.23
N LYS A 504 -18.12 -0.43 12.35
CA LYS A 504 -19.44 -0.04 12.81
C LYS A 504 -20.48 0.03 11.69
N ASN A 505 -20.09 0.58 10.52
CA ASN A 505 -21.06 0.92 9.46
C ASN A 505 -20.68 0.39 8.08
N GLY A 506 -19.49 -0.24 7.93
CA GLY A 506 -19.03 -0.80 6.66
C GLY A 506 -18.56 0.21 5.63
N GLU A 507 -18.40 1.48 5.97
CA GLU A 507 -17.80 2.48 5.08
C GLU A 507 -16.32 2.15 4.82
N ILE A 508 -15.89 2.34 3.58
CA ILE A 508 -14.56 2.00 3.11
C ILE A 508 -13.73 3.30 3.03
N TYR A 509 -12.54 3.27 3.61
CA TYR A 509 -11.56 4.35 3.55
C TYR A 509 -10.38 3.88 2.73
N ILE A 510 -9.87 4.74 1.85
CA ILE A 510 -8.75 4.43 0.95
C ILE A 510 -7.84 5.64 0.90
N THR A 511 -6.58 5.45 1.23
CA THR A 511 -5.58 6.49 1.14
C THR A 511 -5.13 6.69 -0.30
N MET A 512 -4.90 7.95 -0.66
CA MET A 512 -4.32 8.41 -1.92
C MET A 512 -3.09 9.22 -1.53
N THR A 513 -1.91 8.63 -1.65
CA THR A 513 -0.70 9.16 -1.02
C THR A 513 -0.25 10.45 -1.66
N GLU A 514 -0.07 10.47 -2.97
CA GLU A 514 0.32 11.66 -3.71
C GLU A 514 0.21 11.49 -5.23
N ASN A 515 0.30 12.59 -5.96
CA ASN A 515 0.65 12.62 -7.37
C ASN A 515 1.22 14.00 -7.77
N PRO A 516 2.53 14.21 -7.68
CA PRO A 516 3.17 15.45 -8.06
C PRO A 516 3.01 15.78 -9.56
N ASP A 517 2.67 14.80 -10.37
CA ASP A 517 2.40 14.95 -11.79
C ASP A 517 0.91 15.10 -12.13
N ARG A 518 0.01 15.16 -11.13
CA ARG A 518 -1.42 15.41 -11.39
C ARG A 518 -1.60 16.71 -12.17
N GLY A 519 -2.23 16.62 -13.35
CA GLY A 519 -2.37 17.74 -14.29
C GLY A 519 -1.27 17.81 -15.35
N ASN A 520 -0.24 16.99 -15.31
CA ASN A 520 0.76 16.87 -16.38
C ASN A 520 0.23 15.99 -17.50
N THR A 521 -0.57 16.55 -18.38
CA THR A 521 -1.18 15.85 -19.52
C THR A 521 -0.23 15.66 -20.70
N THR A 522 1.03 16.10 -20.57
CA THR A 522 2.08 15.89 -21.57
C THR A 522 2.95 14.68 -21.17
N THR A 523 3.57 14.03 -22.16
CA THR A 523 4.53 12.94 -21.91
C THR A 523 5.71 13.44 -21.07
N VAL A 524 5.90 12.84 -19.90
CA VAL A 524 7.08 13.06 -19.07
C VAL A 524 8.29 12.38 -19.74
N SER A 525 9.43 13.06 -19.73
CA SER A 525 10.65 12.70 -20.48
C SER A 525 11.02 11.21 -20.30
N GLY A 526 11.12 10.50 -21.42
CA GLY A 526 11.61 9.12 -21.49
C GLY A 526 10.57 8.01 -21.32
N ASN A 527 9.40 8.33 -20.78
CA ASN A 527 8.27 7.40 -20.65
C ASN A 527 7.06 7.99 -21.38
N ASN A 528 6.43 7.25 -22.27
CA ASN A 528 5.18 7.67 -22.93
C ASN A 528 4.00 7.73 -21.96
N PHE A 529 4.23 8.34 -20.81
CA PHE A 529 3.32 8.37 -19.68
C PHE A 529 2.65 9.74 -19.60
N MET A 530 1.34 9.78 -19.49
CA MET A 530 0.57 11.00 -19.29
C MET A 530 -0.24 10.88 -18.00
N ASN A 531 -0.06 11.79 -17.06
CA ASN A 531 -0.92 11.86 -15.90
C ASN A 531 -2.26 12.52 -16.26
N PRO A 532 -3.36 12.05 -15.68
CA PRO A 532 -4.65 12.68 -15.90
C PRO A 532 -4.70 14.05 -15.27
N ASP A 533 -5.55 14.91 -15.82
CA ASP A 533 -5.87 16.19 -15.23
C ASP A 533 -6.69 16.04 -13.94
N VAL A 534 -6.87 17.12 -13.19
CA VAL A 534 -7.74 17.15 -12.02
C VAL A 534 -9.18 16.81 -12.38
N ASP A 535 -9.82 16.02 -11.53
CA ASP A 535 -11.22 15.60 -11.64
C ASP A 535 -11.89 15.64 -10.26
N ALA A 536 -13.17 15.25 -10.18
CA ALA A 536 -13.92 15.33 -8.93
C ALA A 536 -13.32 14.46 -7.80
N ALA A 537 -12.76 13.29 -8.12
CA ALA A 537 -12.15 12.38 -7.15
C ALA A 537 -10.69 12.75 -6.82
N ASN A 538 -10.02 13.47 -7.70
CA ASN A 538 -8.65 13.97 -7.56
C ASN A 538 -8.66 15.48 -7.88
N PRO A 539 -9.22 16.34 -6.97
CA PRO A 539 -9.71 17.66 -7.37
C PRO A 539 -8.64 18.74 -7.39
N ARG A 540 -7.42 18.45 -6.96
CA ARG A 540 -6.43 19.51 -6.78
C ARG A 540 -5.05 19.18 -7.31
N TYR A 541 -4.38 20.22 -7.79
CA TYR A 541 -2.94 20.39 -7.80
C TYR A 541 -2.62 21.76 -7.24
N TRP A 542 -1.48 21.91 -6.56
CA TRP A 542 -1.12 23.17 -5.92
C TRP A 542 0.38 23.30 -5.76
N LEU A 543 0.87 24.52 -5.73
CA LEU A 543 2.24 24.80 -5.36
C LEU A 543 2.37 24.62 -3.85
N ASP A 544 3.19 23.67 -3.43
CA ASP A 544 3.40 23.35 -2.03
C ASP A 544 4.77 23.83 -1.53
N SER A 545 5.06 23.57 -0.26
CA SER A 545 6.29 23.98 0.38
C SER A 545 7.53 23.40 -0.28
N LYS A 546 8.67 23.93 0.10
CA LYS A 546 9.99 23.42 -0.27
C LYS A 546 10.46 22.44 0.78
N GLU A 547 10.91 21.31 0.34
CA GLU A 547 11.55 20.32 1.19
C GLU A 547 13.00 20.72 1.51
N ILE A 548 13.45 20.34 2.71
CA ILE A 548 14.86 20.42 3.09
C ILE A 548 15.35 18.99 3.25
N THR A 549 16.35 18.60 2.46
CA THR A 549 16.96 17.28 2.66
C THR A 549 17.74 17.25 3.97
N SER A 550 17.55 16.22 4.76
CA SER A 550 18.12 16.06 6.11
C SER A 550 19.65 16.16 6.18
N GLN A 551 20.33 15.89 5.07
CA GLN A 551 21.80 15.75 5.08
C GLN A 551 22.58 16.90 4.47
N ASN A 552 22.00 17.74 3.66
CA ASN A 552 22.68 18.84 3.01
C ASN A 552 22.04 20.21 3.26
N ALA A 553 20.94 20.26 3.98
CA ALA A 553 20.14 21.45 4.26
C ALA A 553 19.80 22.27 2.98
N ALA A 554 19.94 21.68 1.79
CA ALA A 554 19.56 22.34 0.56
C ALA A 554 18.06 22.25 0.38
N ARG A 555 17.39 23.38 0.22
CA ARG A 555 15.95 23.41 -0.08
C ARG A 555 15.73 22.96 -1.51
N VAL A 556 14.91 21.94 -1.70
CA VAL A 556 14.43 21.56 -3.03
C VAL A 556 13.43 22.58 -3.57
N PRO A 557 13.20 22.67 -4.88
CA PRO A 557 12.16 23.51 -5.44
C PRO A 557 10.78 23.19 -4.84
N ALA A 558 9.92 24.19 -4.75
CA ALA A 558 8.53 23.99 -4.33
C ALA A 558 7.85 22.92 -5.21
N GLN A 559 7.17 22.00 -4.58
CA GLN A 559 6.52 20.87 -5.24
C GLN A 559 5.20 21.30 -5.88
N LYS A 560 4.77 20.58 -6.89
CA LYS A 560 3.57 20.83 -7.67
C LYS A 560 2.70 19.56 -7.74
N GLY A 561 1.50 19.68 -8.26
CA GLY A 561 0.57 18.57 -8.34
C GLY A 561 -0.12 18.30 -7.00
N ASN A 562 -0.63 17.10 -6.77
CA ASN A 562 -1.22 16.69 -5.49
C ASN A 562 -0.17 16.02 -4.60
N VAL A 563 0.72 16.80 -4.01
CA VAL A 563 1.85 16.28 -3.21
C VAL A 563 1.51 15.90 -1.78
N ASN A 564 0.34 16.33 -1.28
CA ASN A 564 -0.08 16.05 0.09
C ASN A 564 -1.09 14.90 0.21
N GLY A 565 -1.63 14.42 -0.91
CA GLY A 565 -2.58 13.32 -0.93
C GLY A 565 -3.94 13.62 -0.28
N HIS A 566 -4.76 12.61 -0.16
CA HIS A 566 -6.08 12.69 0.45
C HIS A 566 -6.58 11.28 0.82
N ILE A 567 -7.69 11.18 1.55
CA ILE A 567 -8.33 9.92 1.92
C ILE A 567 -9.75 9.90 1.38
N MET A 568 -10.04 8.94 0.50
CA MET A 568 -11.40 8.70 0.00
C MET A 568 -12.22 7.97 1.04
N ARG A 569 -13.54 8.25 1.09
CA ARG A 569 -14.50 7.49 1.87
C ARG A 569 -15.64 7.05 0.95
N LEU A 570 -15.91 5.75 0.92
CA LEU A 570 -16.93 5.14 0.06
C LEU A 570 -18.00 4.47 0.91
N ARG A 571 -19.24 4.50 0.42
CA ARG A 571 -20.35 3.73 0.97
C ARG A 571 -21.05 2.94 -0.11
N GLU A 572 -21.09 1.63 0.03
CA GLU A 572 -21.77 0.75 -0.91
C GLU A 572 -23.28 1.03 -0.97
N THR A 573 -23.85 0.92 -2.15
CA THR A 573 -25.31 1.06 -2.31
C THR A 573 -26.04 0.03 -1.49
N SER A 574 -26.99 0.47 -0.69
CA SER A 574 -27.78 -0.37 0.24
C SER A 574 -26.93 -1.12 1.27
N ASP A 575 -25.75 -0.59 1.62
CA ASP A 575 -24.81 -1.21 2.54
C ASP A 575 -24.54 -2.69 2.22
N ASN A 576 -24.40 -2.98 0.91
CA ASN A 576 -24.21 -4.32 0.40
C ASN A 576 -22.89 -4.45 -0.33
N ALA A 577 -21.98 -5.25 0.20
CA ALA A 577 -20.67 -5.51 -0.39
C ALA A 577 -20.73 -6.08 -1.82
N GLY A 578 -21.83 -6.72 -2.20
CA GLY A 578 -22.08 -7.20 -3.56
C GLY A 578 -22.61 -6.14 -4.54
N ALA A 579 -22.85 -4.89 -4.10
CA ALA A 579 -23.37 -3.83 -4.97
C ALA A 579 -22.38 -3.47 -6.09
N GLU A 580 -22.89 -3.09 -7.26
CA GLU A 580 -22.09 -2.61 -8.39
C GLU A 580 -22.03 -1.08 -8.46
N SER A 581 -22.49 -0.39 -7.41
CA SER A 581 -22.42 1.06 -7.29
C SER A 581 -22.19 1.48 -5.85
N PHE A 582 -21.61 2.66 -5.69
CA PHE A 582 -21.32 3.26 -4.40
C PHE A 582 -21.52 4.77 -4.45
N LYS A 583 -21.48 5.40 -3.28
CA LYS A 583 -21.34 6.84 -3.11
C LYS A 583 -19.98 7.12 -2.50
N TRP A 584 -19.46 8.34 -2.71
CA TRP A 584 -18.15 8.70 -2.21
C TRP A 584 -18.07 10.18 -1.82
N ASP A 585 -17.17 10.46 -0.89
CA ASP A 585 -16.61 11.78 -0.61
C ASP A 585 -15.12 11.65 -0.27
N ILE A 586 -14.44 12.78 -0.19
CA ILE A 586 -13.06 12.84 0.30
C ILE A 586 -13.13 13.14 1.79
N PHE A 587 -12.83 12.14 2.61
CA PHE A 587 -12.86 12.23 4.06
C PHE A 587 -11.88 13.27 4.60
N LEU A 588 -10.66 13.26 4.05
CA LEU A 588 -9.55 14.09 4.51
C LEU A 588 -8.66 14.51 3.32
N PHE A 589 -8.31 15.79 3.26
CA PHE A 589 -7.26 16.30 2.39
C PHE A 589 -5.99 16.51 3.22
N GLY A 590 -4.87 15.86 2.87
CA GLY A 590 -3.56 16.20 3.42
C GLY A 590 -3.17 17.62 2.99
N ALA A 591 -2.58 18.38 3.88
CA ALA A 591 -2.08 19.73 3.61
C ALA A 591 -1.27 20.24 4.81
N GLN A 592 -0.39 21.20 4.57
CA GLN A 592 0.06 22.07 5.65
C GLN A 592 -1.09 22.93 6.19
N ALA A 593 -1.10 23.20 7.48
CA ALA A 593 -2.09 24.07 8.09
C ALA A 593 -2.06 25.50 7.49
N VAL A 594 -0.86 25.99 7.18
CA VAL A 594 -0.62 27.35 6.62
C VAL A 594 0.41 27.24 5.50
N ALA A 595 0.18 27.95 4.40
CA ALA A 595 1.15 28.01 3.31
C ALA A 595 2.50 28.60 3.75
N ASP A 596 3.58 28.12 3.18
CA ASP A 596 4.91 28.64 3.40
C ASP A 596 5.06 30.09 2.89
N ALA A 597 6.00 30.81 3.49
CA ALA A 597 6.35 32.15 3.06
C ALA A 597 6.81 32.14 1.57
N GLY A 598 6.19 32.99 0.76
CA GLY A 598 6.48 33.09 -0.68
C GLY A 598 5.64 32.15 -1.56
N ILE A 599 4.81 31.29 -0.98
CA ILE A 599 3.73 30.59 -1.70
C ILE A 599 2.50 31.50 -1.75
N ASP A 600 1.78 31.50 -2.87
CA ASP A 600 0.48 32.19 -2.96
C ASP A 600 -0.51 31.50 -2.02
N ASN A 601 -0.74 32.10 -0.86
CA ASN A 601 -1.61 31.59 0.18
C ASN A 601 -3.01 32.19 0.16
N VAL A 602 -3.31 33.01 -0.83
CA VAL A 602 -4.66 33.56 -0.98
C VAL A 602 -5.63 32.41 -1.20
N ASN A 603 -6.58 32.29 -0.29
CA ASN A 603 -7.55 31.19 -0.28
C ASN A 603 -6.96 29.80 0.00
N TRP A 604 -5.80 29.70 0.72
CA TRP A 604 -5.18 28.42 1.10
C TRP A 604 -6.18 27.45 1.73
N GLN A 605 -6.97 27.91 2.69
CA GLN A 605 -8.00 27.12 3.37
C GLN A 605 -9.16 26.67 2.45
N GLN A 606 -9.34 27.34 1.33
CA GLN A 606 -10.44 27.05 0.40
C GLN A 606 -10.04 26.10 -0.73
N ASN A 607 -8.75 26.05 -1.06
CA ASN A 607 -8.28 25.34 -2.24
C ASN A 607 -7.23 24.25 -1.92
N VAL A 608 -6.53 24.35 -0.80
CA VAL A 608 -5.47 23.40 -0.41
C VAL A 608 -5.81 22.71 0.91
N ASN A 609 -5.91 23.46 2.01
CA ASN A 609 -6.27 22.91 3.32
C ASN A 609 -7.81 22.80 3.47
N LEU A 610 -8.42 22.02 2.59
CA LEU A 610 -9.89 21.85 2.50
C LEU A 610 -10.49 21.18 3.74
N SER A 611 -9.68 20.45 4.49
CA SER A 611 -10.08 19.77 5.72
C SER A 611 -9.90 20.61 6.97
N ASN A 612 -9.50 21.88 6.86
CA ASN A 612 -9.28 22.80 7.99
C ASN A 612 -8.28 22.26 9.02
N LEU A 613 -7.17 21.71 8.55
CA LEU A 613 -6.11 21.21 9.42
C LEU A 613 -5.43 22.35 10.18
N SER A 614 -5.00 22.06 11.39
CA SER A 614 -4.22 22.95 12.27
C SER A 614 -2.76 22.46 12.35
N PRO A 615 -1.83 23.27 12.89
CA PRO A 615 -0.45 22.81 13.13
C PRO A 615 -0.33 21.58 14.05
N MET A 616 -1.42 21.21 14.75
CA MET A 616 -1.45 20.06 15.67
C MET A 616 -1.90 18.77 14.98
N ASN A 617 -2.40 18.85 13.74
CA ASN A 617 -2.93 17.70 13.01
C ASN A 617 -2.71 17.76 11.49
N ASP A 618 -1.95 18.72 10.99
CA ASP A 618 -1.58 18.77 9.58
C ASP A 618 -0.68 17.59 9.20
N LEU A 619 -0.83 17.12 7.96
CA LEU A 619 -0.13 15.96 7.42
C LEU A 619 0.02 16.06 5.92
N SER A 620 0.95 15.27 5.41
CA SER A 620 1.14 14.97 3.99
C SER A 620 1.22 13.46 3.80
N LYS A 621 0.99 12.99 2.58
CA LYS A 621 1.19 11.61 2.15
C LYS A 621 0.59 10.58 3.13
N PRO A 622 -0.75 10.57 3.31
CA PRO A 622 -1.40 9.49 4.04
C PRO A 622 -1.22 8.20 3.24
N ASP A 623 -0.56 7.24 3.85
CA ASP A 623 -0.23 5.95 3.28
C ASP A 623 -1.12 4.87 3.90
N GLY A 624 -0.82 4.45 5.12
CA GLY A 624 -1.64 3.48 5.83
C GLY A 624 -2.90 4.06 6.47
N CYS A 625 -3.94 3.25 6.59
CA CYS A 625 -5.09 3.54 7.44
C CYS A 625 -5.66 2.27 8.06
N TRP A 626 -6.12 2.38 9.31
CA TRP A 626 -6.59 1.22 10.06
C TRP A 626 -7.60 1.60 11.16
N PHE A 627 -8.68 0.79 11.30
CA PHE A 627 -9.69 1.02 12.34
C PHE A 627 -9.42 0.20 13.60
N SER A 628 -9.36 0.87 14.75
CA SER A 628 -9.48 0.22 16.04
C SER A 628 -10.88 -0.37 16.22
N LYS A 629 -10.97 -1.66 16.49
CA LYS A 629 -12.25 -2.32 16.83
C LYS A 629 -12.68 -1.96 18.24
N ALA A 630 -11.72 -1.73 19.15
CA ALA A 630 -12.00 -1.42 20.55
C ALA A 630 -12.51 0.00 20.73
N SER A 631 -11.90 1.01 20.06
CA SER A 631 -12.26 2.42 20.23
C SER A 631 -13.11 2.98 19.08
N GLY A 632 -13.02 2.41 17.88
CA GLY A 632 -13.61 2.98 16.65
C GLY A 632 -12.83 4.15 16.07
N VAL A 633 -11.64 4.43 16.59
CA VAL A 633 -10.71 5.44 16.05
C VAL A 633 -10.16 4.94 14.71
N LEU A 634 -10.10 5.82 13.72
CA LEU A 634 -9.34 5.60 12.50
C LEU A 634 -7.90 6.10 12.74
N TRP A 635 -6.94 5.18 12.66
CA TRP A 635 -5.52 5.49 12.65
C TRP A 635 -5.06 5.73 11.22
N ILE A 636 -4.24 6.77 11.02
CA ILE A 636 -3.70 7.17 9.71
C ILE A 636 -2.19 7.26 9.87
N GLN A 637 -1.47 6.54 9.03
CA GLN A 637 -0.01 6.50 8.96
C GLN A 637 0.46 7.33 7.77
N THR A 638 1.69 7.86 7.84
CA THR A 638 2.28 8.61 6.73
C THR A 638 3.64 8.05 6.34
N ASP A 639 3.88 8.01 5.03
CA ASP A 639 5.21 7.91 4.41
C ASP A 639 5.54 9.28 3.82
N ASP A 640 6.02 10.19 4.68
CA ASP A 640 6.07 11.61 4.35
C ASP A 640 7.49 12.09 4.10
N ASN A 641 7.78 12.42 2.85
CA ASN A 641 8.99 13.13 2.45
C ASN A 641 8.72 14.56 1.95
N THR A 642 7.49 15.06 2.08
CA THR A 642 7.09 16.42 1.70
C THR A 642 7.28 17.42 2.87
N PHE A 643 7.02 16.99 4.10
CA PHE A 643 7.10 17.80 5.32
C PHE A 643 8.41 17.63 6.08
N THR A 644 9.44 17.00 5.51
CA THR A 644 10.68 16.66 6.25
C THR A 644 11.45 17.86 6.79
N ASP A 645 11.16 19.05 6.32
CA ASP A 645 11.63 20.31 6.90
C ASP A 645 10.86 20.75 8.16
N GLN A 646 9.70 20.16 8.44
CA GLN A 646 8.83 20.50 9.56
C GLN A 646 8.57 19.34 10.52
N SER A 647 8.45 18.12 10.02
CA SER A 647 8.17 16.94 10.83
C SER A 647 8.66 15.67 10.14
N ASN A 648 9.02 14.68 10.93
CA ASN A 648 9.14 13.29 10.50
C ASN A 648 7.74 12.69 10.27
N ALA A 649 7.68 11.51 9.62
CA ALA A 649 6.47 10.73 9.45
C ALA A 649 5.72 10.48 10.77
N MET A 650 4.42 10.25 10.70
CA MET A 650 3.55 10.33 11.87
C MET A 650 2.42 9.33 11.87
N LEU A 651 1.88 9.06 13.08
CA LEU A 651 0.61 8.39 13.29
C LEU A 651 -0.41 9.40 13.79
N LEU A 652 -1.57 9.46 13.15
CA LEU A 652 -2.67 10.34 13.53
C LEU A 652 -3.91 9.52 13.89
N ALA A 653 -4.72 10.06 14.81
CA ALA A 653 -5.99 9.50 15.24
C ALA A 653 -7.14 10.39 14.75
N ALA A 654 -8.11 9.78 14.08
CA ALA A 654 -9.29 10.47 13.55
C ALA A 654 -10.60 9.88 14.10
N VAL A 655 -11.55 10.75 14.38
CA VAL A 655 -12.96 10.39 14.53
C VAL A 655 -13.55 10.26 13.12
N PRO A 656 -14.05 9.09 12.69
CA PRO A 656 -14.35 8.83 11.29
C PRO A 656 -15.54 9.63 10.74
N GLY A 657 -16.48 10.09 11.58
CA GLY A 657 -17.72 10.71 11.10
C GLY A 657 -18.58 9.75 10.27
N ASN A 658 -19.33 10.29 9.30
CA ASN A 658 -20.17 9.49 8.40
C ASN A 658 -20.09 10.04 6.97
N TYR A 659 -20.23 9.18 5.98
CA TYR A 659 -20.35 9.60 4.58
C TYR A 659 -21.38 10.73 4.43
N GLY A 660 -20.99 11.79 3.70
CA GLY A 660 -21.86 12.92 3.38
C GLY A 660 -22.03 13.94 4.52
N ASP A 661 -21.24 13.85 5.60
CA ASP A 661 -21.30 14.78 6.74
C ASP A 661 -20.70 16.17 6.48
N GLY A 662 -20.05 16.35 5.32
CA GLY A 662 -19.52 17.63 4.85
C GLY A 662 -20.38 18.28 3.77
N GLY A 663 -19.93 18.23 2.53
CA GLY A 663 -20.73 18.77 1.40
C GLY A 663 -19.89 19.04 0.15
N VAL A 664 -20.55 19.69 -0.80
CA VAL A 664 -19.91 20.08 -2.05
C VAL A 664 -18.85 21.16 -1.79
N ARG A 665 -17.70 21.02 -2.45
CA ARG A 665 -16.60 22.00 -2.46
C ARG A 665 -16.26 22.36 -3.89
N THR A 666 -15.89 23.61 -4.10
CA THR A 666 -15.32 24.10 -5.36
C THR A 666 -13.85 24.43 -5.11
N VAL A 667 -12.96 23.79 -5.83
CA VAL A 667 -11.52 23.96 -5.72
C VAL A 667 -11.02 24.73 -6.92
N VAL A 668 -10.28 25.82 -6.68
CA VAL A 668 -9.62 26.60 -7.73
C VAL A 668 -8.15 26.25 -7.75
N ASN A 669 -7.75 25.45 -8.73
CA ASN A 669 -6.38 25.02 -8.97
C ASN A 669 -5.61 26.13 -9.68
N LYS A 670 -4.58 26.66 -9.04
CA LYS A 670 -3.74 27.71 -9.61
C LYS A 670 -2.85 27.18 -10.73
N ALA A 671 -2.75 27.93 -11.82
CA ALA A 671 -1.94 27.53 -12.97
C ALA A 671 -0.45 27.25 -12.60
N ASN A 672 0.12 28.03 -11.67
CA ASN A 672 1.51 27.84 -11.21
C ASN A 672 1.71 26.57 -10.39
N GLY A 673 0.65 25.95 -9.86
CA GLY A 673 0.69 24.65 -9.16
C GLY A 673 0.65 23.46 -10.12
N SER A 674 0.36 23.66 -11.41
CA SER A 674 0.39 22.59 -12.39
C SER A 674 1.83 22.17 -12.70
N PRO A 675 2.14 20.87 -12.71
CA PRO A 675 3.42 20.39 -13.21
C PRO A 675 3.57 20.60 -14.73
N ASN A 676 2.49 20.78 -15.47
CA ASN A 676 2.50 21.11 -16.90
C ASN A 676 2.68 22.60 -17.12
N ALA A 677 3.87 23.00 -17.58
CA ALA A 677 4.21 24.39 -17.84
C ALA A 677 3.35 25.08 -18.93
N ALA A 678 2.60 24.32 -19.74
CA ALA A 678 1.69 24.86 -20.74
C ALA A 678 0.36 25.36 -20.13
N VAL A 679 0.07 25.01 -18.88
CA VAL A 679 -1.13 25.48 -18.17
C VAL A 679 -0.90 26.95 -17.75
N THR A 680 -1.69 27.85 -18.30
CA THR A 680 -1.58 29.31 -18.07
C THR A 680 -2.83 29.91 -17.40
N ALA A 681 -3.88 29.11 -17.22
CA ALA A 681 -5.12 29.54 -16.59
C ALA A 681 -5.49 28.64 -15.41
N ASP A 682 -6.06 29.25 -14.37
CA ASP A 682 -6.59 28.52 -13.22
C ASP A 682 -7.73 27.58 -13.65
N LYS A 683 -7.82 26.42 -13.01
CA LYS A 683 -8.84 25.40 -13.28
C LYS A 683 -9.72 25.17 -12.06
N THR A 684 -11.03 25.22 -12.26
CA THR A 684 -12.02 24.99 -11.22
C THR A 684 -12.59 23.58 -11.30
N VAL A 685 -12.63 22.88 -10.16
CA VAL A 685 -13.17 21.53 -10.01
C VAL A 685 -14.17 21.50 -8.86
N THR A 686 -15.29 20.82 -9.06
CA THR A 686 -16.27 20.52 -8.00
C THR A 686 -16.03 19.12 -7.46
N THR A 687 -15.99 18.99 -6.13
CA THR A 687 -15.81 17.72 -5.43
C THR A 687 -16.74 17.61 -4.22
N TYR A 688 -16.69 16.48 -3.53
CA TYR A 688 -17.45 16.21 -2.31
C TYR A 688 -16.44 15.98 -1.18
N ALA A 689 -16.58 16.72 -0.09
CA ALA A 689 -15.68 16.63 1.06
C ALA A 689 -16.41 16.18 2.32
N GLY A 690 -15.69 15.50 3.19
CA GLY A 690 -16.12 15.23 4.55
C GLY A 690 -16.16 16.49 5.41
N LYS A 691 -16.66 16.35 6.63
CA LYS A 691 -16.71 17.41 7.63
C LYS A 691 -15.30 17.95 7.92
N PRO A 692 -15.13 19.28 8.03
CA PRO A 692 -13.85 19.86 8.43
C PRO A 692 -13.35 19.30 9.76
N MET A 693 -12.04 19.09 9.86
CA MET A 693 -11.39 18.57 11.07
C MET A 693 -11.27 19.65 12.15
N THR A 694 -11.15 19.20 13.40
CA THR A 694 -10.89 20.03 14.56
C THR A 694 -9.84 19.36 15.43
N ASP A 695 -9.19 20.11 16.34
CA ASP A 695 -8.22 19.56 17.29
C ASP A 695 -8.84 18.58 18.31
N THR A 696 -10.15 18.37 18.29
CA THR A 696 -10.84 17.36 19.10
C THR A 696 -11.18 16.10 18.33
N THR A 697 -11.32 16.20 17.01
CA THR A 697 -11.72 15.07 16.14
C THR A 697 -10.56 14.49 15.33
N PHE A 698 -9.42 15.20 15.28
CA PHE A 698 -8.24 14.75 14.56
C PHE A 698 -6.98 15.23 15.28
N LYS A 699 -6.06 14.31 15.63
CA LYS A 699 -4.88 14.62 16.46
C LYS A 699 -3.67 13.80 16.03
N ARG A 700 -2.50 14.41 16.00
CA ARG A 700 -1.23 13.69 15.88
C ARG A 700 -0.94 12.93 17.17
N PHE A 701 -0.76 11.60 17.04
CA PHE A 701 -0.51 10.69 18.16
C PHE A 701 0.97 10.32 18.30
N LEU A 702 1.69 10.20 17.17
CA LEU A 702 3.11 9.83 17.19
C LEU A 702 3.87 10.59 16.11
N THR A 703 5.13 10.92 16.39
CA THR A 703 6.15 11.26 15.38
C THR A 703 7.27 10.22 15.43
N ALA A 704 7.75 9.82 14.24
CA ALA A 704 8.77 8.81 14.06
C ALA A 704 10.20 9.36 14.20
N PRO A 705 11.25 8.50 14.25
CA PRO A 705 12.65 8.91 14.10
C PRO A 705 12.93 9.49 12.70
N LEU A 706 14.15 10.02 12.52
CA LEU A 706 14.60 10.55 11.23
C LEU A 706 14.65 9.46 10.15
N GLY A 707 14.19 9.81 8.96
CA GLY A 707 14.19 8.95 7.78
C GLY A 707 13.37 7.68 7.97
N ALA A 708 12.39 7.70 8.87
CA ALA A 708 11.49 6.57 9.08
C ALA A 708 10.10 6.88 8.55
N GLU A 709 9.43 5.83 8.14
CA GLU A 709 8.00 5.77 7.86
C GLU A 709 7.25 5.19 9.07
N VAL A 710 5.96 5.50 9.20
CA VAL A 710 5.04 4.83 10.12
C VAL A 710 4.07 3.98 9.32
N THR A 711 4.17 2.66 9.46
CA THR A 711 3.41 1.70 8.68
C THR A 711 2.37 0.95 9.54
N GLY A 712 2.36 -0.36 9.49
CA GLY A 712 1.32 -1.21 10.05
C GLY A 712 0.93 -0.93 11.50
N VAL A 713 -0.38 -1.00 11.76
CA VAL A 713 -0.99 -0.84 13.09
C VAL A 713 -1.86 -2.05 13.42
N ALA A 714 -1.74 -2.55 14.65
CA ALA A 714 -2.60 -3.58 15.21
C ALA A 714 -2.85 -3.31 16.71
N GLU A 715 -3.89 -3.92 17.28
CA GLU A 715 -4.19 -3.78 18.71
C GLU A 715 -4.50 -5.12 19.38
N SER A 716 -4.33 -5.17 20.70
CA SER A 716 -4.95 -6.23 21.51
C SER A 716 -6.48 -6.06 21.51
N PRO A 717 -7.28 -7.15 21.63
CA PRO A 717 -8.73 -7.08 21.57
C PRO A 717 -9.39 -6.10 22.55
N ASP A 718 -8.74 -5.82 23.69
CA ASP A 718 -9.19 -4.84 24.67
C ASP A 718 -8.76 -3.39 24.38
N GLY A 719 -8.02 -3.16 23.28
CA GLY A 719 -7.52 -1.85 22.87
C GLY A 719 -6.49 -1.22 23.80
N LYS A 720 -5.88 -1.99 24.70
CA LYS A 720 -4.93 -1.47 25.72
C LYS A 720 -3.47 -1.57 25.32
N ALA A 721 -3.17 -2.27 24.23
CA ALA A 721 -1.86 -2.31 23.61
C ALA A 721 -2.01 -2.05 22.11
N LEU A 722 -1.31 -1.05 21.62
CA LEU A 722 -1.21 -0.73 20.20
C LEU A 722 0.18 -1.11 19.70
N PHE A 723 0.22 -1.93 18.67
CA PHE A 723 1.44 -2.32 17.96
C PHE A 723 1.58 -1.43 16.74
N VAL A 724 2.73 -0.79 16.59
CA VAL A 724 3.01 0.13 15.47
C VAL A 724 4.37 -0.20 14.89
N ASN A 725 4.47 -0.25 13.58
CA ASN A 725 5.73 -0.44 12.88
C ASN A 725 6.38 0.91 12.55
N ILE A 726 7.67 0.98 12.82
CA ILE A 726 8.56 2.07 12.43
C ILE A 726 9.50 1.49 11.40
N GLN A 727 9.31 1.86 10.15
CA GLN A 727 10.02 1.33 9.00
C GLN A 727 11.27 2.16 8.69
N HIS A 728 12.31 1.55 8.22
CA HIS A 728 13.58 2.08 7.67
C HIS A 728 14.17 3.37 8.30
N PRO A 729 14.25 3.52 9.64
CA PRO A 729 14.87 4.71 10.22
C PRO A 729 16.27 4.93 9.64
N GLY A 730 16.61 6.18 9.31
CA GLY A 730 17.91 6.53 8.74
C GLY A 730 18.08 6.18 7.26
N GLU A 731 17.01 6.01 6.52
CA GLU A 731 17.01 5.64 5.10
C GLU A 731 17.90 6.56 4.25
N ASN A 732 17.89 7.85 4.52
CA ASN A 732 18.67 8.84 3.78
C ASN A 732 20.16 8.88 4.20
N THR A 733 20.65 7.92 4.99
CA THR A 733 22.08 7.82 5.32
C THR A 733 22.89 7.68 4.03
N THR A 734 23.74 8.64 3.72
CA THR A 734 24.57 8.63 2.51
C THR A 734 25.63 7.52 2.56
N SER A 735 26.18 7.12 1.41
CA SER A 735 27.30 6.19 1.35
C SER A 735 28.53 6.71 2.10
N ALA A 736 28.78 8.01 2.07
CA ALA A 736 29.85 8.64 2.85
C ALA A 736 29.57 8.57 4.35
N GLY A 737 28.32 8.85 4.77
CA GLY A 737 27.88 8.72 6.15
C GLY A 737 28.00 7.29 6.66
N PHE A 738 27.58 6.30 5.86
CA PHE A 738 27.75 4.89 6.21
C PHE A 738 29.22 4.51 6.43
N THR A 739 30.11 4.93 5.51
CA THR A 739 31.55 4.66 5.61
C THR A 739 32.17 5.35 6.86
N ALA A 740 31.74 6.57 7.15
CA ALA A 740 32.17 7.30 8.33
C ALA A 740 31.50 6.86 9.65
N LYS A 741 30.54 5.97 9.59
CA LYS A 741 29.66 5.55 10.71
C LYS A 741 28.90 6.72 11.32
N ILE A 742 28.49 7.66 10.49
CA ILE A 742 27.63 8.79 10.80
C ILE A 742 26.29 8.55 10.12
N PHE A 743 25.37 7.95 10.83
CA PHE A 743 24.05 7.59 10.30
C PHE A 743 23.06 8.71 10.55
N GLU A 744 22.08 8.87 9.66
CA GLU A 744 20.99 9.83 9.83
C GLU A 744 20.18 9.55 11.09
N SER A 745 19.96 8.26 11.40
CA SER A 745 19.32 7.77 12.61
C SER A 745 20.19 6.72 13.31
N ASN A 746 20.11 6.64 14.63
CA ASN A 746 20.65 5.53 15.44
C ASN A 746 19.54 4.82 16.22
N TRP A 747 18.30 5.07 15.87
CA TRP A 747 17.14 4.48 16.50
C TRP A 747 16.99 2.98 16.11
N PRO A 748 16.57 2.08 17.03
CA PRO A 748 16.19 2.27 18.42
C PRO A 748 17.38 2.17 19.42
N GLY A 749 18.61 1.98 18.93
CA GLY A 749 19.80 1.82 19.76
C GLY A 749 20.13 3.05 20.63
N ASN A 750 19.83 4.25 20.13
CA ASN A 750 20.03 5.51 20.85
C ASN A 750 19.10 5.70 22.07
N GLY A 751 18.07 4.87 22.25
CA GLY A 751 17.15 4.95 23.38
C GLY A 751 16.25 6.20 23.37
N SER A 752 16.05 6.83 22.22
CA SER A 752 15.26 8.05 22.11
C SER A 752 13.76 7.75 21.98
N GLY A 753 12.99 8.07 23.01
CA GLY A 753 11.53 7.86 23.07
C GLY A 753 11.10 6.43 23.38
N VAL A 754 12.02 5.49 23.33
CA VAL A 754 11.89 4.09 23.75
C VAL A 754 13.12 3.70 24.55
N PRO A 755 13.08 2.68 25.41
CA PRO A 755 14.30 2.14 26.01
C PRO A 755 15.29 1.70 24.92
N ALA A 756 16.59 1.94 25.12
CA ALA A 756 17.63 1.55 24.18
C ALA A 756 17.53 0.04 23.86
N TYR A 757 17.54 -0.28 22.58
CA TYR A 757 17.26 -1.64 22.11
C TYR A 757 18.35 -2.15 21.17
N GLY A 758 18.86 -3.35 21.47
CA GLY A 758 19.87 -4.02 20.67
C GLY A 758 21.29 -3.49 20.87
N PRO A 759 22.29 -4.05 20.17
CA PRO A 759 23.69 -3.70 20.33
C PRO A 759 24.03 -2.36 19.65
N GLY A 760 25.12 -1.75 20.11
CA GLY A 760 25.70 -0.53 19.53
C GLY A 760 25.31 0.77 20.22
N GLY A 761 24.26 0.82 21.06
CA GLY A 761 23.87 2.01 21.80
C GLY A 761 23.65 3.24 20.92
N ALA A 762 24.11 4.40 21.37
CA ALA A 762 23.94 5.68 20.66
C ALA A 762 24.63 5.77 19.28
N SER A 763 25.49 4.80 18.95
CA SER A 763 26.17 4.73 17.65
C SER A 763 25.70 3.51 16.82
N ALA A 764 24.57 2.90 17.19
CA ALA A 764 24.03 1.73 16.52
C ALA A 764 23.66 2.04 15.07
N ARG A 765 23.78 1.05 14.19
CA ARG A 765 23.09 1.07 12.90
C ARG A 765 21.59 1.10 13.16
N PRO A 766 20.81 1.91 12.42
CA PRO A 766 19.36 1.95 12.60
C PRO A 766 18.71 0.62 12.20
N ARG A 767 17.52 0.36 12.76
CA ARG A 767 16.76 -0.88 12.49
C ARG A 767 15.27 -0.59 12.43
N SER A 768 14.59 -1.09 11.44
CA SER A 768 13.13 -1.16 11.46
C SER A 768 12.67 -1.94 12.69
N ALA A 769 11.60 -1.49 13.34
CA ALA A 769 11.14 -2.15 14.55
C ALA A 769 9.63 -2.00 14.78
N THR A 770 9.05 -3.02 15.42
CA THR A 770 7.69 -2.97 15.96
C THR A 770 7.75 -2.47 17.40
N ILE A 771 7.02 -1.42 17.70
CA ILE A 771 6.85 -0.90 19.06
C ILE A 771 5.48 -1.29 19.62
N VAL A 772 5.41 -1.42 20.93
CA VAL A 772 4.16 -1.56 21.68
C VAL A 772 3.94 -0.27 22.46
N ILE A 773 2.79 0.34 22.27
CA ILE A 773 2.36 1.54 22.99
C ILE A 773 1.25 1.13 23.97
N THR A 774 1.39 1.57 25.23
CA THR A 774 0.42 1.37 26.29
C THR A 774 0.09 2.69 26.98
N LYS A 775 -1.12 2.85 27.47
CA LYS A 775 -1.51 3.99 28.31
C LYS A 775 -1.13 3.70 29.76
N ASN A 776 -0.49 4.66 30.45
CA ASN A 776 0.07 4.45 31.80
C ASN A 776 -1.00 4.19 32.86
N ASP A 777 -2.23 4.63 32.63
CA ASP A 777 -3.40 4.36 33.49
C ASP A 777 -4.10 3.03 33.17
N GLY A 778 -3.63 2.27 32.15
CA GLY A 778 -4.21 1.02 31.70
C GLY A 778 -5.49 1.19 30.90
N GLY A 779 -5.80 2.38 30.41
CA GLY A 779 -6.96 2.68 29.57
C GLY A 779 -6.80 2.22 28.13
N VAL A 780 -7.88 2.38 27.35
CA VAL A 780 -7.90 2.12 25.88
C VAL A 780 -7.07 3.20 25.18
N ILE A 781 -6.25 2.78 24.22
CA ILE A 781 -5.40 3.68 23.46
C ILE A 781 -6.25 4.65 22.61
N GLY A 782 -5.90 5.92 22.65
CA GLY A 782 -6.58 6.99 21.91
C GLY A 782 -7.79 7.62 22.62
N LEU A 783 -8.33 6.97 23.66
CA LEU A 783 -9.50 7.46 24.42
C LEU A 783 -9.13 8.11 25.74
#